data_845b96a4d7bc30419fa08c540076af5b
#
_entry.id   845b96a4d7bc30419fa08c540076af5b
#
_cell.length_a   1.000
_cell.length_b   1.000
_cell.length_c   1.000
_cell.angle_alpha   90.00
_cell.angle_beta   90.00
_cell.angle_gamma   90.00
#
_symmetry.space_group_name_H-M   'P 1'
#
loop_
_entity.id
_entity.type
_entity.pdbx_description
1 polymer ?
#
loop_
_entity_poly.entity_id
_entity_poly.type
_entity_poly.pdbx_seq_one_letter_code
_entity_poly.pdbx_strand_id
1 'polypeptide(L)'
;MQGYRKAAMILAALVLVMSGLFTAAPASAADEVSRGEFIQSLVEAMDLPLKDGSSIAFTDVDADLAPYVEAAFQLKLTSGKSEDKFAPDEMLTREQGFAIAARAVETEEVYPTSILSKFKDGRYLSMSLSENLAEATGIGLLLGYSDGTVKPSKGISAREMAAIIARTLREYTPVDSADVALRILGTSDLHTNFVNYDYYQDRVSNSLGLAKTAVLIEQARAENPNNLLFDNGDLIQGTPFGSYKVVVDPLQPGEIHPAVAALSALDFDATTLGNHEFNFGLEYLDEVIDDSPFPFLNANVYDEATGENRFEPYTIIDKEVTDGQGETHTIQVGVIGIVAPQILKWDRAKLEGHVTAEDAVQTVEKFLPEVEAAGADVVVVLSHSGMGDENHEVGEENITYQLTELEGVDAVITGHNHDLFPGSYGDLAGVDTEQGTINGTPVVMPGKFGSHLGVIDLKLSQEGDEWEVVSQQAQLRKIDSETDEVDQTVIDAVKEAHEATIEYVNSPVGETTAPITSYFSLVKDDPSIQLVTNAQLWYAEQQLAGTENADLPLLSAGAPFKAGGRNGADYYTEINTGEIAIKNVADLYVYDNTMYVLRVTGASLKDWLEMAAGQFNQIDSAATGEQNLINPDFRTYNFDVIDGVTYEIDVTEPAKYNADGELVNADANRIKNLMYDGEAVTDEQEFLVVTNNHRATGNFPGVVDALEAIDFAYENRQAVQDYMVAEGTVNPTADGNWTFAKVDGTPELVFETSGRAKPFMPENGTIEWLSDLESGFAKYGLVIE
;
A
#
# COMPACT_ATOMS: atom_id res chain seq x y z
N MET A 1 37.27 13.56 -10.24
CA MET A 1 38.12 13.91 -9.08
C MET A 1 37.64 15.12 -8.28
N GLN A 2 36.81 16.00 -8.80
CA GLN A 2 36.17 17.08 -8.02
C GLN A 2 34.85 16.63 -7.37
N GLY A 3 34.08 15.77 -7.99
CA GLY A 3 32.86 15.20 -7.45
C GLY A 3 33.09 14.34 -6.22
N TYR A 4 34.09 13.44 -6.25
CA TYR A 4 34.52 12.68 -5.06
C TYR A 4 34.95 13.57 -3.88
N ARG A 5 35.41 14.79 -4.18
CA ARG A 5 35.73 15.77 -3.12
C ARG A 5 34.46 16.43 -2.56
N LYS A 6 33.40 16.61 -3.38
CA LYS A 6 32.12 17.20 -2.91
C LYS A 6 31.30 16.19 -2.13
N ALA A 7 31.10 14.98 -2.64
CA ALA A 7 30.43 13.89 -1.90
C ALA A 7 31.19 13.53 -0.63
N ALA A 8 32.54 13.46 -0.69
CA ALA A 8 33.36 13.27 0.49
C ALA A 8 33.33 14.48 1.44
N MET A 9 33.08 15.70 0.98
CA MET A 9 32.94 16.89 1.84
C MET A 9 31.53 16.99 2.47
N ILE A 10 30.47 16.60 1.75
CA ILE A 10 29.11 16.47 2.31
C ILE A 10 29.07 15.33 3.33
N LEU A 11 29.62 14.18 3.01
CA LEU A 11 29.82 13.08 3.96
C LEU A 11 30.78 13.46 5.10
N ALA A 12 31.84 14.23 4.84
CA ALA A 12 32.74 14.72 5.85
C ALA A 12 32.13 15.85 6.70
N ALA A 13 31.25 16.69 6.17
CA ALA A 13 30.49 17.66 6.94
C ALA A 13 29.43 16.97 7.82
N LEU A 14 28.72 15.97 7.30
CA LEU A 14 27.83 15.08 8.07
C LEU A 14 28.62 14.27 9.12
N VAL A 15 29.79 13.71 8.76
CA VAL A 15 30.64 12.95 9.67
C VAL A 15 31.37 13.88 10.68
N LEU A 16 31.68 15.12 10.35
CA LEU A 16 32.25 16.09 11.31
C LEU A 16 31.21 16.61 12.30
N VAL A 17 29.95 16.79 11.86
CA VAL A 17 28.83 17.09 12.75
C VAL A 17 28.48 15.86 13.63
N MET A 18 28.63 14.64 13.07
CA MET A 18 28.38 13.38 13.81
C MET A 18 29.54 12.96 14.70
N SER A 19 30.82 13.18 14.32
CA SER A 19 31.99 12.75 15.09
C SER A 19 32.33 13.65 16.27
N GLY A 20 31.78 14.86 16.37
CA GLY A 20 31.91 15.74 17.54
C GLY A 20 30.94 15.37 18.69
N LEU A 21 29.98 14.45 18.50
CA LEU A 21 28.81 14.26 19.40
C LEU A 21 28.62 12.85 19.98
N PHE A 22 29.51 11.87 19.72
CA PHE A 22 29.34 10.54 20.30
C PHE A 22 30.28 10.31 21.50
N THR A 23 29.88 10.85 22.67
CA THR A 23 30.04 10.21 23.96
C THR A 23 28.67 10.06 24.58
N ALA A 24 28.23 8.81 24.73
CA ALA A 24 26.91 8.47 25.24
C ALA A 24 26.65 9.04 26.65
N ALA A 25 25.77 10.03 26.72
CA ALA A 25 25.08 10.44 27.94
C ALA A 25 23.66 10.88 27.59
N PRO A 26 22.65 10.74 28.52
CA PRO A 26 21.27 10.99 28.20
C PRO A 26 21.03 12.48 27.86
N ALA A 27 20.16 12.71 26.85
CA ALA A 27 19.77 14.03 26.37
C ALA A 27 19.45 15.02 27.50
N SER A 28 20.32 16.02 27.62
CA SER A 28 20.10 17.18 28.49
C SER A 28 20.08 18.45 27.60
N ALA A 29 19.51 19.53 28.10
CA ALA A 29 19.33 20.83 27.42
C ALA A 29 20.62 21.49 26.84
N ALA A 30 21.66 20.74 26.55
CA ALA A 30 22.98 21.17 26.06
C ALA A 30 23.15 21.04 24.54
N ASP A 31 22.14 20.64 23.78
CA ASP A 31 22.27 20.36 22.34
C ASP A 31 21.49 21.35 21.44
N GLU A 32 21.15 22.55 21.95
CA GLU A 32 20.50 23.57 21.13
C GLU A 32 21.56 24.31 20.30
N VAL A 33 21.24 24.55 19.02
CA VAL A 33 22.11 25.18 18.02
C VAL A 33 22.03 26.69 18.10
N SER A 34 23.20 27.35 18.11
CA SER A 34 23.28 28.79 18.06
C SER A 34 23.05 29.34 16.63
N ARG A 35 22.74 30.64 16.53
CA ARG A 35 22.58 31.34 15.24
C ARG A 35 23.87 31.27 14.40
N GLY A 36 25.03 31.41 15.03
CA GLY A 36 26.32 31.32 14.35
C GLY A 36 26.57 29.93 13.76
N GLU A 37 26.35 28.88 14.56
CA GLU A 37 26.51 27.48 14.12
C GLU A 37 25.57 27.14 12.96
N PHE A 38 24.31 27.59 13.02
CA PHE A 38 23.36 27.34 11.93
C PHE A 38 23.77 28.03 10.62
N ILE A 39 24.18 29.31 10.68
CA ILE A 39 24.61 30.05 9.49
C ILE A 39 25.90 29.47 8.92
N GLN A 40 26.87 29.13 9.75
CA GLN A 40 28.10 28.48 9.28
C GLN A 40 27.79 27.16 8.57
N SER A 41 27.01 26.30 9.22
CA SER A 41 26.64 24.98 8.65
C SER A 41 25.84 25.11 7.35
N LEU A 42 24.90 26.06 7.26
CA LEU A 42 24.13 26.30 6.06
C LEU A 42 25.02 26.82 4.91
N VAL A 43 25.87 27.79 5.16
CA VAL A 43 26.77 28.38 4.15
C VAL A 43 27.79 27.35 3.65
N GLU A 44 28.33 26.51 4.55
CA GLU A 44 29.23 25.41 4.20
C GLU A 44 28.51 24.36 3.34
N ALA A 45 27.29 23.98 3.71
CA ALA A 45 26.51 22.99 3.00
C ALA A 45 26.08 23.48 1.60
N MET A 46 25.78 24.78 1.46
CA MET A 46 25.45 25.41 0.17
C MET A 46 26.69 25.72 -0.70
N ASP A 47 27.89 25.41 -0.25
CA ASP A 47 29.17 25.71 -0.93
C ASP A 47 29.28 27.18 -1.37
N LEU A 48 28.81 28.10 -0.54
CA LEU A 48 28.82 29.52 -0.89
C LEU A 48 30.25 30.10 -0.86
N PRO A 49 30.59 31.00 -1.81
CA PRO A 49 31.92 31.59 -1.86
C PRO A 49 32.17 32.48 -0.64
N LEU A 50 33.17 32.14 0.16
CA LEU A 50 33.58 32.90 1.33
C LEU A 50 34.43 34.10 0.93
N LYS A 51 34.18 35.26 1.58
CA LYS A 51 34.99 36.45 1.53
C LYS A 51 35.75 36.63 2.84
N ASP A 52 36.46 37.78 2.98
CA ASP A 52 37.32 38.02 4.15
C ASP A 52 36.59 38.48 5.42
N GLY A 53 35.25 38.60 5.36
CA GLY A 53 34.44 39.01 6.49
C GLY A 53 34.47 40.52 6.79
N SER A 54 35.11 41.31 5.93
CA SER A 54 35.33 42.74 6.20
C SER A 54 34.16 43.66 5.85
N SER A 55 33.18 43.15 5.09
CA SER A 55 32.05 43.97 4.59
C SER A 55 30.83 43.97 5.50
N ILE A 56 30.88 43.28 6.66
CA ILE A 56 29.79 43.28 7.64
C ILE A 56 30.00 44.37 8.72
N ALA A 57 28.91 45.01 9.16
CA ALA A 57 28.91 46.02 10.21
C ALA A 57 28.77 45.43 11.63
N PHE A 58 28.65 44.12 11.78
CA PHE A 58 28.40 43.48 13.06
C PHE A 58 29.67 43.45 13.93
N THR A 59 29.54 43.94 15.14
CA THR A 59 30.68 44.13 16.08
C THR A 59 30.82 42.96 17.05
N ASP A 60 29.91 42.01 17.03
CA ASP A 60 29.84 40.84 17.91
C ASP A 60 30.11 39.50 17.19
N VAL A 61 30.61 39.56 15.97
CA VAL A 61 31.04 38.38 15.18
C VAL A 61 32.55 38.28 15.20
N ASP A 62 33.08 37.14 15.58
CA ASP A 62 34.53 36.89 15.58
C ASP A 62 35.07 36.70 14.16
N ALA A 63 36.43 36.73 14.04
CA ALA A 63 37.08 36.67 12.74
C ALA A 63 36.90 35.32 12.01
N ASP A 64 36.68 34.25 12.73
CA ASP A 64 36.50 32.90 12.14
C ASP A 64 35.08 32.72 11.57
N LEU A 65 34.09 33.31 12.20
CA LEU A 65 32.68 33.26 11.76
C LEU A 65 32.34 34.37 10.73
N ALA A 66 33.09 35.50 10.72
CA ALA A 66 32.78 36.66 9.88
C ALA A 66 32.63 36.33 8.38
N PRO A 67 33.47 35.48 7.73
CA PRO A 67 33.29 35.12 6.33
C PRO A 67 31.92 34.46 6.01
N TYR A 68 31.47 33.59 6.91
CA TYR A 68 30.19 32.89 6.77
C TYR A 68 28.98 33.83 6.96
N VAL A 69 29.06 34.69 7.95
CA VAL A 69 28.03 35.74 8.20
C VAL A 69 27.99 36.71 7.05
N GLU A 70 29.11 37.11 6.46
CA GLU A 70 29.16 37.96 5.27
C GLU A 70 28.46 37.28 4.08
N ALA A 71 28.78 36.03 3.78
CA ALA A 71 28.19 35.28 2.69
C ALA A 71 26.66 35.21 2.85
N ALA A 72 26.17 34.82 4.03
CA ALA A 72 24.74 34.74 4.32
C ALA A 72 24.04 36.09 4.29
N PHE A 73 24.71 37.15 4.74
CA PHE A 73 24.17 38.51 4.74
C PHE A 73 24.02 39.09 3.34
N GLN A 74 25.00 38.86 2.45
CA GLN A 74 24.97 39.31 1.06
C GLN A 74 23.83 38.67 0.27
N LEU A 75 23.54 37.42 0.55
CA LEU A 75 22.41 36.66 -0.04
C LEU A 75 21.09 36.90 0.70
N LYS A 76 21.06 37.83 1.69
CA LYS A 76 19.87 38.16 2.48
C LYS A 76 19.27 36.99 3.27
N LEU A 77 20.02 35.91 3.48
CA LEU A 77 19.58 34.79 4.31
C LEU A 77 19.36 35.23 5.75
N THR A 78 20.16 36.16 6.21
CA THR A 78 20.08 36.77 7.56
C THR A 78 20.20 38.29 7.51
N SER A 79 19.62 38.97 8.49
CA SER A 79 19.65 40.44 8.59
C SER A 79 20.27 40.98 9.89
N GLY A 80 20.75 40.08 10.76
CA GLY A 80 21.16 40.46 12.11
C GLY A 80 20.00 40.81 13.05
N LYS A 81 20.35 41.15 14.29
CA LYS A 81 19.39 41.60 15.33
C LYS A 81 19.23 43.16 15.35
N SER A 82 20.29 43.85 14.96
CA SER A 82 20.34 45.32 14.77
C SER A 82 21.38 45.64 13.70
N GLU A 83 21.56 46.92 13.40
CA GLU A 83 22.56 47.38 12.40
C GLU A 83 23.99 46.98 12.75
N ASP A 84 24.30 46.81 14.05
CA ASP A 84 25.64 46.51 14.56
C ASP A 84 25.77 45.20 15.33
N LYS A 85 24.68 44.40 15.40
CA LYS A 85 24.64 43.14 16.18
C LYS A 85 24.03 41.98 15.38
N PHE A 86 24.78 40.89 15.34
CA PHE A 86 24.35 39.61 14.74
C PHE A 86 23.77 38.62 15.78
N ALA A 87 24.34 38.64 17.00
CA ALA A 87 24.06 37.71 18.10
C ALA A 87 24.38 36.25 17.76
N PRO A 88 25.65 35.89 17.46
CA PRO A 88 26.04 34.56 17.01
C PRO A 88 25.78 33.46 18.06
N ASP A 89 25.92 33.77 19.34
CA ASP A 89 25.74 32.82 20.45
C ASP A 89 24.28 32.66 20.91
N GLU A 90 23.33 33.40 20.30
CA GLU A 90 21.91 33.26 20.64
C GLU A 90 21.36 31.96 20.05
N MET A 91 20.72 31.12 20.90
CA MET A 91 20.08 29.87 20.46
C MET A 91 18.98 30.15 19.46
N LEU A 92 18.97 29.42 18.37
CA LEU A 92 18.02 29.60 17.28
C LEU A 92 16.71 28.87 17.56
N THR A 93 15.57 29.53 17.35
CA THR A 93 14.26 28.86 17.44
C THR A 93 13.90 28.19 16.11
N ARG A 94 13.00 27.20 16.16
CA ARG A 94 12.53 26.49 14.95
C ARG A 94 11.98 27.45 13.90
N GLU A 95 11.11 28.39 14.28
CA GLU A 95 10.56 29.36 13.32
C GLU A 95 11.65 30.23 12.67
N GLN A 96 12.72 30.57 13.40
CA GLN A 96 13.84 31.34 12.86
C GLN A 96 14.68 30.52 11.89
N GLY A 97 14.96 29.24 12.22
CA GLY A 97 15.73 28.35 11.36
C GLY A 97 15.03 28.10 10.02
N PHE A 98 13.74 27.79 10.05
CA PHE A 98 12.96 27.62 8.82
C PHE A 98 12.81 28.93 8.02
N ALA A 99 12.72 30.07 8.67
CA ALA A 99 12.68 31.36 7.97
C ALA A 99 14.03 31.71 7.31
N ILE A 100 15.15 31.29 7.87
CA ILE A 100 16.47 31.43 7.24
C ILE A 100 16.59 30.47 6.06
N ALA A 101 16.18 29.23 6.25
CA ALA A 101 16.19 28.18 5.23
C ALA A 101 15.31 28.57 4.01
N ALA A 102 14.10 29.07 4.23
CA ALA A 102 13.22 29.52 3.14
C ALA A 102 13.86 30.62 2.26
N ARG A 103 14.59 31.55 2.87
CA ARG A 103 15.30 32.61 2.11
C ARG A 103 16.47 32.08 1.28
N ALA A 104 16.91 30.87 1.52
CA ALA A 104 17.96 30.22 0.73
C ALA A 104 17.42 29.57 -0.54
N VAL A 105 16.11 29.35 -0.62
CA VAL A 105 15.43 28.75 -1.76
C VAL A 105 14.70 29.87 -2.52
N GLU A 106 15.02 30.06 -3.79
CA GLU A 106 14.27 30.95 -4.67
C GLU A 106 13.03 30.22 -5.19
N THR A 107 11.84 30.75 -4.98
CA THR A 107 10.58 30.24 -5.55
C THR A 107 9.81 31.36 -6.23
N GLU A 108 9.25 31.09 -7.39
CA GLU A 108 8.35 32.01 -8.09
C GLU A 108 6.93 31.97 -7.51
N GLU A 109 6.60 30.97 -6.73
CA GLU A 109 5.29 30.82 -6.10
C GLU A 109 5.13 31.67 -4.85
N VAL A 110 3.97 32.32 -4.72
CA VAL A 110 3.60 33.12 -3.54
C VAL A 110 2.58 32.35 -2.70
N TYR A 111 3.04 31.76 -1.62
CA TYR A 111 2.18 31.01 -0.71
C TYR A 111 1.45 31.92 0.26
N PRO A 112 0.11 31.80 0.38
CA PRO A 112 -0.65 32.63 1.30
C PRO A 112 -0.35 32.24 2.75
N THR A 113 -0.23 33.25 3.65
CA THR A 113 0.03 32.98 5.08
C THR A 113 -1.07 32.18 5.77
N SER A 114 -2.23 31.99 5.13
CA SER A 114 -3.30 31.11 5.61
C SER A 114 -2.89 29.62 5.63
N ILE A 115 -1.91 29.21 4.81
CA ILE A 115 -1.37 27.82 4.82
C ILE A 115 -0.85 27.42 6.20
N LEU A 116 -0.39 28.37 7.01
CA LEU A 116 0.10 28.13 8.36
C LEU A 116 -1.01 27.68 9.34
N SER A 117 -2.28 27.83 8.96
CA SER A 117 -3.42 27.38 9.76
C SER A 117 -3.55 25.86 9.83
N LYS A 118 -2.86 25.11 8.93
CA LYS A 118 -2.77 23.65 9.01
C LYS A 118 -2.12 23.16 10.32
N PHE A 119 -1.31 23.99 10.95
CA PHE A 119 -0.66 23.64 12.21
C PHE A 119 -1.51 24.06 13.41
N LYS A 120 -1.71 23.17 14.38
CA LYS A 120 -2.51 23.45 15.60
C LYS A 120 -2.03 24.66 16.41
N ASP A 121 -0.72 24.94 16.35
CA ASP A 121 -0.07 26.08 17.01
C ASP A 121 0.38 27.18 16.02
N GLY A 122 -0.04 27.13 14.76
CA GLY A 122 0.29 28.10 13.72
C GLY A 122 -0.01 29.55 14.11
N ARG A 123 -1.02 29.79 14.94
CA ARG A 123 -1.35 31.11 15.49
C ARG A 123 -0.29 31.73 16.39
N TYR A 124 0.69 30.95 16.86
CA TYR A 124 1.80 31.42 17.70
C TYR A 124 3.07 31.71 16.92
N LEU A 125 3.06 31.50 15.60
CA LEU A 125 4.16 31.89 14.72
C LEU A 125 4.30 33.42 14.67
N SER A 126 5.55 33.88 14.59
CA SER A 126 5.87 35.30 14.56
C SER A 126 5.36 35.96 13.28
N MET A 127 4.57 37.01 13.40
CA MET A 127 4.02 37.78 12.26
C MET A 127 5.10 38.27 11.30
N SER A 128 6.28 38.65 11.83
CA SER A 128 7.42 39.14 11.04
C SER A 128 8.10 38.07 10.22
N LEU A 129 7.83 36.79 10.49
CA LEU A 129 8.39 35.64 9.78
C LEU A 129 7.31 34.88 8.97
N SER A 130 6.04 35.33 9.05
CA SER A 130 4.92 34.58 8.50
C SER A 130 4.99 34.33 6.98
N GLU A 131 5.53 35.29 6.21
CA GLU A 131 5.73 35.13 4.77
C GLU A 131 6.76 34.04 4.47
N ASN A 132 7.95 34.09 5.10
CA ASN A 132 8.97 33.06 4.92
C ASN A 132 8.54 31.69 5.45
N LEU A 133 7.72 31.63 6.50
CA LEU A 133 7.19 30.38 7.04
C LEU A 133 6.07 29.79 6.17
N ALA A 134 5.28 30.64 5.52
CA ALA A 134 4.32 30.20 4.53
C ALA A 134 5.03 29.61 3.30
N GLU A 135 6.06 30.27 2.84
CA GLU A 135 6.95 29.80 1.79
C GLU A 135 7.59 28.46 2.17
N ALA A 136 8.29 28.39 3.33
CA ALA A 136 8.85 27.14 3.85
C ALA A 136 7.83 26.00 3.96
N THR A 137 6.55 26.33 4.22
CA THR A 137 5.48 25.37 4.33
C THR A 137 4.99 24.89 2.97
N GLY A 138 4.89 25.78 2.00
CA GLY A 138 4.44 25.53 0.64
C GLY A 138 5.43 24.64 -0.12
N ILE A 139 6.72 24.96 -0.04
CA ILE A 139 7.80 24.18 -0.67
C ILE A 139 8.25 22.95 0.15
N GLY A 140 7.54 22.57 1.22
CA GLY A 140 7.83 21.35 1.97
C GLY A 140 9.02 21.42 2.94
N LEU A 141 9.68 22.55 3.12
CA LEU A 141 10.75 22.72 4.12
C LEU A 141 10.22 22.64 5.56
N LEU A 142 9.12 23.36 5.86
CA LEU A 142 8.50 23.39 7.18
C LEU A 142 7.47 22.27 7.29
N LEU A 143 7.89 21.12 7.83
CA LEU A 143 7.01 20.05 8.25
C LEU A 143 6.69 20.20 9.75
N GLY A 144 5.47 19.88 10.14
CA GLY A 144 5.07 19.80 11.55
C GLY A 144 5.53 18.51 12.20
N TYR A 145 5.38 18.43 13.52
CA TYR A 145 5.51 17.17 14.25
C TYR A 145 4.27 16.28 14.02
N SER A 146 4.38 14.99 14.32
CA SER A 146 3.27 14.02 14.24
C SER A 146 2.03 14.42 15.07
N ASP A 147 2.20 15.30 16.08
CA ASP A 147 1.10 15.87 16.86
C ASP A 147 0.39 17.05 16.16
N GLY A 148 0.79 17.39 14.94
CA GLY A 148 0.26 18.51 14.14
C GLY A 148 0.72 19.89 14.60
N THR A 149 1.79 20.00 15.41
CA THR A 149 2.35 21.27 15.87
C THR A 149 3.68 21.60 15.17
N VAL A 150 4.06 22.89 15.12
CA VAL A 150 5.38 23.37 14.65
C VAL A 150 6.33 23.60 15.82
N LYS A 151 5.82 23.91 17.01
CA LYS A 151 6.56 24.33 18.21
C LYS A 151 7.50 25.51 17.91
N PRO A 152 6.98 26.68 17.50
CA PRO A 152 7.76 27.76 16.88
C PRO A 152 8.90 28.29 17.76
N SER A 153 8.70 28.40 19.05
CA SER A 153 9.69 28.93 20.03
C SER A 153 10.61 27.85 20.62
N LYS A 154 10.50 26.59 20.20
CA LYS A 154 11.44 25.53 20.61
C LYS A 154 12.82 25.79 19.99
N GLY A 155 13.90 25.64 20.75
CA GLY A 155 15.26 25.65 20.22
C GLY A 155 15.48 24.51 19.22
N ILE A 156 16.33 24.72 18.23
CA ILE A 156 16.70 23.72 17.22
C ILE A 156 17.80 22.83 17.81
N SER A 157 17.64 21.51 17.78
CA SER A 157 18.72 20.55 18.05
C SER A 157 19.65 20.41 16.84
N ALA A 158 20.85 19.90 17.05
CA ALA A 158 21.79 19.61 15.96
C ALA A 158 21.19 18.65 14.89
N ARG A 159 20.40 17.66 15.30
CA ARG A 159 19.68 16.77 14.39
C ARG A 159 18.61 17.51 13.57
N GLU A 160 17.85 18.40 14.21
CA GLU A 160 16.86 19.21 13.50
C GLU A 160 17.52 20.21 12.54
N MET A 161 18.69 20.78 12.89
CA MET A 161 19.48 21.61 12.00
C MET A 161 19.92 20.84 10.76
N ALA A 162 20.48 19.66 10.93
CA ALA A 162 20.91 18.81 9.81
C ALA A 162 19.75 18.50 8.87
N ALA A 163 18.56 18.16 9.40
CA ALA A 163 17.37 17.90 8.61
C ALA A 163 16.85 19.14 7.87
N ILE A 164 16.90 20.32 8.49
CA ILE A 164 16.53 21.59 7.83
C ILE A 164 17.49 21.88 6.69
N ILE A 165 18.79 21.77 6.92
CA ILE A 165 19.84 22.04 5.90
C ILE A 165 19.72 21.07 4.74
N ALA A 166 19.52 19.76 5.01
CA ALA A 166 19.33 18.75 3.97
C ALA A 166 18.14 19.07 3.08
N ARG A 167 16.99 19.46 3.68
CA ARG A 167 15.79 19.90 2.92
C ARG A 167 16.05 21.18 2.13
N THR A 168 16.79 22.15 2.71
CA THR A 168 17.15 23.39 2.02
C THR A 168 18.00 23.09 0.78
N LEU A 169 18.98 22.20 0.91
CA LEU A 169 19.88 21.82 -0.20
C LEU A 169 19.11 21.12 -1.33
N ARG A 170 18.10 20.34 -1.00
CA ARG A 170 17.23 19.69 -1.97
C ARG A 170 16.50 20.68 -2.86
N GLU A 171 15.94 21.73 -2.26
CA GLU A 171 15.21 22.79 -2.95
C GLU A 171 16.12 23.91 -3.47
N TYR A 172 17.41 23.96 -3.02
CA TYR A 172 18.39 24.95 -3.45
C TYR A 172 19.05 24.52 -4.75
N THR A 173 18.59 25.06 -5.86
CA THR A 173 19.30 24.98 -7.12
C THR A 173 20.20 26.23 -7.24
N PRO A 174 21.52 26.10 -7.34
CA PRO A 174 22.38 27.24 -7.64
C PRO A 174 21.96 27.89 -8.96
N VAL A 175 21.84 29.21 -8.99
CA VAL A 175 21.37 30.01 -10.16
C VAL A 175 22.23 29.83 -11.43
N ASP A 176 23.14 28.93 -11.50
CA ASP A 176 23.97 28.59 -12.67
C ASP A 176 24.33 27.08 -12.67
N SER A 177 23.52 26.23 -12.05
CA SER A 177 23.78 24.78 -12.02
C SER A 177 23.33 24.14 -13.31
N ALA A 178 24.25 23.37 -13.94
CA ALA A 178 23.92 22.47 -15.04
C ALA A 178 23.26 21.15 -14.57
N ASP A 179 22.86 21.10 -13.28
CA ASP A 179 22.18 19.93 -12.73
C ASP A 179 20.72 19.90 -13.22
N VAL A 180 20.22 18.68 -13.42
CA VAL A 180 18.84 18.41 -13.81
C VAL A 180 18.05 17.89 -12.61
N ALA A 181 16.89 18.46 -12.37
CA ALA A 181 15.90 17.86 -11.48
C ALA A 181 14.98 16.96 -12.31
N LEU A 182 15.03 15.65 -12.09
CA LEU A 182 14.17 14.66 -12.71
C LEU A 182 13.17 14.15 -11.67
N ARG A 183 11.87 14.13 -12.03
CA ARG A 183 10.79 13.62 -11.19
C ARG A 183 10.22 12.34 -11.77
N ILE A 184 10.11 11.29 -10.95
CA ILE A 184 9.45 10.03 -11.30
C ILE A 184 8.17 9.96 -10.49
N LEU A 185 7.05 9.77 -11.20
CA LEU A 185 5.72 9.62 -10.64
C LEU A 185 5.30 8.15 -10.76
N GLY A 186 4.61 7.62 -9.76
CA GLY A 186 4.20 6.23 -9.75
C GLY A 186 2.82 5.99 -9.18
N THR A 187 2.06 5.13 -9.87
CA THR A 187 0.85 4.46 -9.35
C THR A 187 1.09 2.97 -9.24
N SER A 188 0.27 2.27 -8.46
CA SER A 188 0.28 0.81 -8.32
C SER A 188 -1.09 0.33 -7.88
N ASP A 189 -1.40 -0.92 -8.15
CA ASP A 189 -2.56 -1.61 -7.59
C ASP A 189 -3.88 -0.83 -7.82
N LEU A 190 -4.06 -0.31 -9.04
CA LEU A 190 -5.27 0.43 -9.39
C LEU A 190 -6.52 -0.46 -9.38
N HIS A 191 -6.37 -1.76 -9.69
CA HIS A 191 -7.43 -2.76 -9.65
C HIS A 191 -8.72 -2.25 -10.28
N THR A 192 -8.62 -1.72 -11.50
CA THR A 192 -9.73 -1.15 -12.28
C THR A 192 -10.48 0.01 -11.62
N ASN A 193 -9.92 0.66 -10.58
CA ASN A 193 -10.49 1.86 -9.98
C ASN A 193 -10.04 3.12 -10.77
N PHE A 194 -10.58 3.33 -11.97
CA PHE A 194 -10.25 4.49 -12.80
C PHE A 194 -11.07 5.73 -12.44
N VAL A 195 -12.35 5.54 -12.14
CA VAL A 195 -13.24 6.60 -11.69
C VAL A 195 -13.42 6.53 -10.17
N ASN A 196 -13.82 7.64 -9.56
CA ASN A 196 -14.15 7.70 -8.13
C ASN A 196 -15.52 7.07 -7.83
N TYR A 197 -15.67 5.76 -8.14
CA TYR A 197 -16.93 5.05 -8.01
C TYR A 197 -16.76 3.65 -7.41
N ASP A 198 -17.53 3.37 -6.37
CA ASP A 198 -17.61 2.05 -5.75
C ASP A 198 -18.75 1.25 -6.41
N TYR A 199 -18.42 0.32 -7.31
CA TYR A 199 -19.39 -0.52 -8.02
C TYR A 199 -20.13 -1.52 -7.13
N TYR A 200 -19.56 -1.90 -5.97
CA TYR A 200 -20.20 -2.78 -5.01
C TYR A 200 -21.31 -2.06 -4.24
N GLN A 201 -21.09 -0.79 -3.91
CA GLN A 201 -22.08 0.04 -3.23
C GLN A 201 -22.90 0.91 -4.17
N ASP A 202 -22.59 0.88 -5.48
CA ASP A 202 -23.26 1.63 -6.54
C ASP A 202 -23.35 3.13 -6.20
N ARG A 203 -22.21 3.73 -5.86
CA ARG A 203 -22.11 5.14 -5.45
C ARG A 203 -20.74 5.75 -5.71
N VAL A 204 -20.71 7.09 -5.83
CA VAL A 204 -19.47 7.85 -5.85
C VAL A 204 -18.69 7.65 -4.54
N SER A 205 -17.39 7.45 -4.65
CA SER A 205 -16.45 7.32 -3.54
C SER A 205 -15.21 8.19 -3.79
N ASN A 206 -15.04 9.26 -3.01
CA ASN A 206 -13.90 10.17 -3.16
C ASN A 206 -12.61 9.65 -2.51
N SER A 207 -12.59 8.44 -1.99
CA SER A 207 -11.42 7.80 -1.37
C SER A 207 -10.60 6.93 -2.32
N LEU A 208 -10.99 6.84 -3.60
CA LEU A 208 -10.37 6.00 -4.62
C LEU A 208 -10.52 6.61 -6.03
N GLY A 209 -9.77 6.05 -6.96
CA GLY A 209 -9.91 6.30 -8.39
C GLY A 209 -8.74 7.07 -9.00
N LEU A 210 -8.23 6.55 -10.15
CA LEU A 210 -7.18 7.21 -10.92
C LEU A 210 -7.56 8.65 -11.30
N ALA A 211 -8.84 8.93 -11.56
CA ALA A 211 -9.32 10.28 -11.82
C ALA A 211 -9.08 11.27 -10.66
N LYS A 212 -9.00 10.78 -9.42
CA LYS A 212 -8.60 11.55 -8.24
C LYS A 212 -7.07 11.73 -8.20
N THR A 213 -6.33 10.65 -8.48
CA THR A 213 -4.86 10.67 -8.49
C THR A 213 -4.33 11.55 -9.62
N ALA A 214 -5.04 11.62 -10.75
CA ALA A 214 -4.68 12.46 -11.90
C ALA A 214 -4.57 13.95 -11.56
N VAL A 215 -5.39 14.45 -10.63
CA VAL A 215 -5.27 15.82 -10.11
C VAL A 215 -3.90 16.05 -9.46
N LEU A 216 -3.39 15.06 -8.73
CA LEU A 216 -2.06 15.12 -8.10
C LEU A 216 -0.94 14.97 -9.15
N ILE A 217 -1.16 14.16 -10.19
CA ILE A 217 -0.22 14.01 -11.31
C ILE A 217 -0.05 15.36 -12.04
N GLU A 218 -1.14 16.03 -12.37
CA GLU A 218 -1.09 17.36 -13.01
C GLU A 218 -0.35 18.39 -12.14
N GLN A 219 -0.63 18.42 -10.82
CA GLN A 219 0.08 19.27 -9.89
C GLN A 219 1.58 18.96 -9.85
N ALA A 220 1.94 17.69 -9.78
CA ALA A 220 3.33 17.26 -9.74
C ALA A 220 4.08 17.60 -11.03
N ARG A 221 3.43 17.49 -12.19
CA ARG A 221 3.96 17.88 -13.50
C ARG A 221 4.15 19.39 -13.64
N ALA A 222 3.20 20.16 -13.11
CA ALA A 222 3.32 21.63 -13.09
C ALA A 222 4.48 22.11 -12.21
N GLU A 223 4.77 21.41 -11.09
CA GLU A 223 5.91 21.71 -10.21
C GLU A 223 7.28 21.35 -10.85
N ASN A 224 7.34 20.27 -11.65
CA ASN A 224 8.56 19.85 -12.34
C ASN A 224 8.24 19.31 -13.74
N PRO A 225 8.56 20.05 -14.83
CA PRO A 225 8.30 19.62 -16.18
C PRO A 225 9.19 18.45 -16.64
N ASN A 226 10.34 18.23 -15.99
CA ASN A 226 11.20 17.07 -16.24
C ASN A 226 10.67 15.87 -15.46
N ASN A 227 9.62 15.22 -15.94
CA ASN A 227 8.99 14.11 -15.24
C ASN A 227 8.71 12.93 -16.15
N LEU A 228 8.62 11.74 -15.51
CA LEU A 228 8.14 10.48 -16.07
C LEU A 228 7.04 9.94 -15.18
N LEU A 229 6.09 9.19 -15.75
CA LEU A 229 4.96 8.61 -15.04
C LEU A 229 4.85 7.12 -15.35
N PHE A 230 4.85 6.29 -14.31
CA PHE A 230 4.80 4.84 -14.41
C PHE A 230 3.63 4.26 -13.61
N ASP A 231 3.13 3.12 -14.08
CA ASP A 231 2.24 2.25 -13.30
C ASP A 231 2.98 0.95 -12.92
N ASN A 232 2.67 0.42 -11.76
CA ASN A 232 3.38 -0.75 -11.22
C ASN A 232 2.52 -2.00 -11.22
N GLY A 233 1.56 -2.14 -12.14
CA GLY A 233 0.76 -3.34 -12.32
C GLY A 233 -0.45 -3.47 -11.39
N ASP A 234 -1.10 -4.62 -11.47
CA ASP A 234 -2.43 -4.91 -10.93
C ASP A 234 -3.48 -3.91 -11.43
N LEU A 235 -3.56 -3.85 -12.75
CA LEU A 235 -4.31 -2.83 -13.49
C LEU A 235 -5.68 -3.32 -13.96
N ILE A 236 -5.75 -4.55 -14.54
CA ILE A 236 -6.92 -5.00 -15.32
C ILE A 236 -7.96 -5.80 -14.53
N GLN A 237 -7.65 -6.20 -13.31
CA GLN A 237 -8.51 -7.00 -12.44
C GLN A 237 -8.77 -6.27 -11.11
N GLY A 238 -9.94 -6.47 -10.47
CA GLY A 238 -10.20 -6.05 -9.08
C GLY A 238 -11.61 -5.57 -8.78
N THR A 239 -12.31 -4.95 -9.74
CA THR A 239 -13.71 -4.51 -9.55
C THR A 239 -14.62 -5.13 -10.61
N PRO A 240 -15.96 -5.01 -10.47
CA PRO A 240 -16.88 -5.40 -11.53
C PRO A 240 -16.59 -4.80 -12.91
N PHE A 241 -15.83 -3.71 -12.97
CA PHE A 241 -15.40 -3.10 -14.23
C PHE A 241 -14.49 -4.05 -15.04
N GLY A 242 -13.49 -4.66 -14.39
CA GLY A 242 -12.62 -5.66 -15.03
C GLY A 242 -13.41 -6.91 -15.43
N SER A 243 -14.21 -7.47 -14.50
CA SER A 243 -15.04 -8.65 -14.79
C SER A 243 -16.02 -8.42 -15.94
N TYR A 244 -16.62 -7.23 -16.05
CA TYR A 244 -17.50 -6.87 -17.17
C TYR A 244 -16.76 -6.98 -18.52
N LYS A 245 -15.54 -6.43 -18.62
CA LYS A 245 -14.74 -6.45 -19.86
C LYS A 245 -14.27 -7.86 -20.25
N VAL A 246 -14.16 -8.77 -19.31
CA VAL A 246 -13.79 -10.17 -19.60
C VAL A 246 -14.99 -11.02 -19.96
N VAL A 247 -16.07 -10.93 -19.16
CA VAL A 247 -17.18 -11.89 -19.21
C VAL A 247 -18.30 -11.44 -20.12
N VAL A 248 -18.63 -10.12 -20.12
CA VAL A 248 -19.82 -9.60 -20.81
C VAL A 248 -19.48 -8.92 -22.13
N ASP A 249 -18.44 -8.11 -22.14
CA ASP A 249 -17.97 -7.36 -23.30
C ASP A 249 -16.46 -7.63 -23.53
N PRO A 250 -16.11 -8.87 -23.91
CA PRO A 250 -14.72 -9.26 -24.07
C PRO A 250 -14.02 -8.47 -25.17
N LEU A 251 -12.79 -8.07 -24.88
CA LEU A 251 -11.92 -7.28 -25.75
C LEU A 251 -11.84 -7.88 -27.15
N GLN A 252 -11.96 -7.05 -28.18
CA GLN A 252 -11.87 -7.47 -29.58
C GLN A 252 -10.53 -7.01 -30.18
N PRO A 253 -9.95 -7.77 -31.12
CA PRO A 253 -8.71 -7.38 -31.78
C PRO A 253 -8.75 -5.97 -32.35
N GLY A 254 -7.81 -5.11 -31.95
CA GLY A 254 -7.73 -3.71 -32.33
C GLY A 254 -8.57 -2.77 -31.44
N GLU A 255 -9.11 -3.27 -30.35
CA GLU A 255 -9.81 -2.48 -29.34
C GLU A 255 -8.86 -2.20 -28.15
N ILE A 256 -8.62 -0.93 -27.87
CA ILE A 256 -7.82 -0.54 -26.69
C ILE A 256 -8.58 -0.86 -25.42
N HIS A 257 -7.97 -1.64 -24.52
CA HIS A 257 -8.57 -1.95 -23.23
C HIS A 257 -8.85 -0.66 -22.42
N PRO A 258 -10.01 -0.51 -21.75
CA PRO A 258 -10.32 0.71 -21.00
C PRO A 258 -9.28 1.09 -19.93
N ALA A 259 -8.60 0.13 -19.33
CA ALA A 259 -7.48 0.38 -18.42
C ALA A 259 -6.30 1.07 -19.14
N VAL A 260 -5.94 0.56 -20.31
CA VAL A 260 -4.90 1.15 -21.17
C VAL A 260 -5.33 2.54 -21.65
N ALA A 261 -6.62 2.72 -21.99
CA ALA A 261 -7.15 4.03 -22.38
C ALA A 261 -7.07 5.05 -21.23
N ALA A 262 -7.33 4.63 -19.99
CA ALA A 262 -7.22 5.48 -18.80
C ALA A 262 -5.78 5.95 -18.55
N LEU A 263 -4.80 5.04 -18.65
CA LEU A 263 -3.39 5.39 -18.50
C LEU A 263 -2.91 6.25 -19.68
N SER A 264 -3.29 5.90 -20.91
CA SER A 264 -2.95 6.68 -22.13
C SER A 264 -3.45 8.12 -22.06
N ALA A 265 -4.62 8.34 -21.45
CA ALA A 265 -5.20 9.67 -21.28
C ALA A 265 -4.35 10.59 -20.37
N LEU A 266 -3.45 10.00 -19.57
CA LEU A 266 -2.51 10.69 -18.69
C LEU A 266 -1.06 10.60 -19.15
N ASP A 267 -0.80 10.11 -20.37
CA ASP A 267 0.54 9.94 -20.94
C ASP A 267 1.49 9.17 -19.99
N PHE A 268 1.09 7.96 -19.56
CA PHE A 268 2.00 7.05 -18.87
C PHE A 268 3.12 6.60 -19.80
N ASP A 269 4.36 6.58 -19.30
CA ASP A 269 5.55 6.25 -20.07
C ASP A 269 5.78 4.72 -20.16
N ALA A 270 5.42 3.95 -19.13
CA ALA A 270 5.43 2.48 -19.09
C ALA A 270 4.60 1.94 -17.92
N THR A 271 4.30 0.64 -17.97
CA THR A 271 3.77 -0.14 -16.83
C THR A 271 4.49 -1.47 -16.71
N THR A 272 4.43 -2.11 -15.53
CA THR A 272 4.82 -3.51 -15.37
C THR A 272 3.58 -4.40 -15.27
N LEU A 273 3.78 -5.73 -15.32
CA LEU A 273 2.73 -6.69 -15.00
C LEU A 273 2.74 -6.97 -13.50
N GLY A 274 1.58 -6.87 -12.86
CA GLY A 274 1.35 -7.43 -11.53
C GLY A 274 0.84 -8.88 -11.61
N ASN A 275 0.55 -9.46 -10.47
CA ASN A 275 0.03 -10.84 -10.43
C ASN A 275 -1.40 -10.94 -10.97
N HIS A 276 -2.20 -9.92 -10.81
CA HIS A 276 -3.59 -9.92 -11.27
C HIS A 276 -3.74 -9.72 -12.79
N GLU A 277 -2.70 -9.37 -13.53
CA GLU A 277 -2.71 -9.40 -14.99
C GLU A 277 -2.83 -10.82 -15.54
N PHE A 278 -2.44 -11.84 -14.78
CA PHE A 278 -2.49 -13.25 -15.20
C PHE A 278 -3.84 -13.92 -14.92
N ASN A 279 -4.73 -13.32 -14.13
CA ASN A 279 -5.98 -13.94 -13.69
C ASN A 279 -6.91 -14.32 -14.84
N PHE A 280 -6.87 -13.59 -15.95
CA PHE A 280 -7.72 -13.87 -17.12
C PHE A 280 -7.02 -14.71 -18.20
N GLY A 281 -5.77 -15.15 -17.93
CA GLY A 281 -4.95 -15.97 -18.81
C GLY A 281 -4.17 -15.18 -19.85
N LEU A 282 -3.18 -15.86 -20.44
CA LEU A 282 -2.21 -15.24 -21.32
C LEU A 282 -2.82 -14.69 -22.63
N GLU A 283 -3.84 -15.38 -23.20
CA GLU A 283 -4.49 -14.91 -24.45
C GLU A 283 -5.19 -13.56 -24.25
N TYR A 284 -5.84 -13.37 -23.11
CA TYR A 284 -6.46 -12.08 -22.80
C TYR A 284 -5.41 -10.99 -22.53
N LEU A 285 -4.37 -11.34 -21.77
CA LEU A 285 -3.27 -10.41 -21.47
C LEU A 285 -2.54 -9.97 -22.74
N ASP A 286 -2.29 -10.88 -23.68
CA ASP A 286 -1.69 -10.56 -24.98
C ASP A 286 -2.52 -9.53 -25.74
N GLU A 287 -3.85 -9.68 -25.79
CA GLU A 287 -4.75 -8.74 -26.45
C GLU A 287 -4.76 -7.36 -25.78
N VAL A 288 -4.63 -7.31 -24.44
CA VAL A 288 -4.51 -6.03 -23.71
C VAL A 288 -3.21 -5.30 -24.07
N ILE A 289 -2.11 -6.05 -24.21
CA ILE A 289 -0.78 -5.51 -24.49
C ILE A 289 -0.64 -5.08 -25.96
N ASP A 290 -1.16 -5.88 -26.91
CA ASP A 290 -0.94 -5.69 -28.35
C ASP A 290 -1.40 -4.31 -28.87
N ASP A 291 -2.46 -3.75 -28.29
CA ASP A 291 -3.03 -2.46 -28.69
C ASP A 291 -2.62 -1.31 -27.72
N SER A 292 -1.66 -1.53 -26.81
CA SER A 292 -1.16 -0.51 -25.89
C SER A 292 -0.17 0.45 -26.57
N PRO A 293 -0.32 1.78 -26.41
CA PRO A 293 0.63 2.76 -26.94
C PRO A 293 1.92 2.90 -26.10
N PHE A 294 2.01 2.27 -24.94
CA PHE A 294 3.17 2.25 -24.04
C PHE A 294 3.52 0.81 -23.67
N PRO A 295 4.79 0.51 -23.31
CA PRO A 295 5.22 -0.85 -23.02
C PRO A 295 4.67 -1.38 -21.69
N PHE A 296 4.30 -2.67 -21.69
CA PHE A 296 4.11 -3.50 -20.50
C PHE A 296 5.37 -4.32 -20.30
N LEU A 297 6.03 -4.14 -19.16
CA LEU A 297 7.35 -4.70 -18.90
C LEU A 297 7.25 -5.91 -17.95
N ASN A 298 8.01 -6.96 -18.25
CA ASN A 298 8.27 -8.02 -17.29
C ASN A 298 9.52 -8.83 -17.66
N ALA A 299 10.52 -8.80 -16.80
CA ALA A 299 11.83 -9.41 -17.04
C ALA A 299 11.94 -10.86 -16.52
N ASN A 300 11.13 -11.26 -15.53
CA ASN A 300 11.31 -12.56 -14.87
C ASN A 300 10.33 -13.65 -15.28
N VAL A 301 9.42 -13.39 -16.22
CA VAL A 301 8.52 -14.41 -16.81
C VAL A 301 9.02 -14.83 -18.19
N TYR A 302 9.17 -16.14 -18.37
CA TYR A 302 9.74 -16.75 -19.59
C TYR A 302 8.74 -17.70 -20.23
N ASP A 303 8.72 -17.75 -21.55
CA ASP A 303 8.00 -18.77 -22.31
C ASP A 303 8.65 -20.16 -22.08
N GLU A 304 7.92 -21.12 -21.57
CA GLU A 304 8.45 -22.44 -21.17
C GLU A 304 8.99 -23.22 -22.38
N ALA A 305 8.42 -23.03 -23.56
CA ALA A 305 8.81 -23.79 -24.75
C ALA A 305 10.11 -23.26 -25.37
N THR A 306 10.35 -21.96 -25.32
CA THR A 306 11.52 -21.31 -25.95
C THR A 306 12.62 -20.97 -24.94
N GLY A 307 12.27 -20.72 -23.69
CA GLY A 307 13.18 -20.19 -22.67
C GLY A 307 13.55 -18.71 -22.87
N GLU A 308 12.85 -18.01 -23.77
CA GLU A 308 13.03 -16.55 -23.99
C GLU A 308 12.06 -15.78 -23.10
N ASN A 309 12.35 -14.49 -22.81
CA ASN A 309 11.42 -13.66 -22.06
C ASN A 309 10.05 -13.65 -22.76
N ARG A 310 8.99 -13.85 -21.97
CA ARG A 310 7.61 -13.87 -22.49
C ARG A 310 7.10 -12.49 -22.85
N PHE A 311 7.58 -11.48 -22.14
CA PHE A 311 7.23 -10.07 -22.30
C PHE A 311 8.49 -9.23 -22.49
N GLU A 312 8.33 -7.97 -22.82
CA GLU A 312 9.45 -7.02 -22.92
C GLU A 312 10.09 -6.86 -21.53
N PRO A 313 11.40 -7.22 -21.35
CA PRO A 313 12.00 -7.23 -20.01
C PRO A 313 12.30 -5.85 -19.47
N TYR A 314 12.67 -4.91 -20.32
CA TYR A 314 12.98 -3.52 -19.99
C TYR A 314 12.81 -2.62 -21.22
N THR A 315 12.73 -1.31 -20.97
CA THR A 315 12.77 -0.31 -22.04
C THR A 315 13.74 0.80 -21.71
N ILE A 316 14.24 1.52 -22.73
CA ILE A 316 15.03 2.74 -22.57
C ILE A 316 14.20 3.91 -23.09
N ILE A 317 13.97 4.89 -22.25
CA ILE A 317 13.19 6.09 -22.57
C ILE A 317 14.13 7.28 -22.72
N ASP A 318 14.17 7.87 -23.92
CA ASP A 318 14.86 9.13 -24.18
C ASP A 318 14.01 10.29 -23.63
N LYS A 319 14.43 10.90 -22.52
CA LYS A 319 13.72 12.03 -21.91
C LYS A 319 14.43 13.34 -22.17
N GLU A 320 13.78 14.27 -22.90
CA GLU A 320 14.25 15.65 -22.96
C GLU A 320 14.00 16.33 -21.62
N VAL A 321 15.04 16.93 -21.06
CA VAL A 321 15.02 17.61 -19.75
C VAL A 321 15.69 18.97 -19.88
N THR A 322 15.31 19.90 -19.02
CA THR A 322 15.91 21.23 -18.94
C THR A 322 16.68 21.37 -17.63
N ASP A 323 17.93 21.79 -17.69
CA ASP A 323 18.76 22.03 -16.49
C ASP A 323 18.44 23.40 -15.82
N GLY A 324 19.09 23.68 -14.69
CA GLY A 324 18.93 24.95 -13.98
C GLY A 324 19.48 26.18 -14.72
N GLN A 325 20.19 26.01 -15.84
CA GLN A 325 20.64 27.08 -16.72
C GLN A 325 19.68 27.34 -17.90
N GLY A 326 18.68 26.45 -18.06
CA GLY A 326 17.72 26.50 -19.18
C GLY A 326 18.21 25.81 -20.45
N GLU A 327 19.30 25.02 -20.38
CA GLU A 327 19.80 24.23 -21.49
C GLU A 327 19.06 22.89 -21.53
N THR A 328 18.80 22.40 -22.74
CA THR A 328 18.10 21.11 -22.96
C THR A 328 19.08 19.97 -23.12
N HIS A 329 18.85 18.89 -22.42
CA HIS A 329 19.62 17.65 -22.48
C HIS A 329 18.70 16.47 -22.75
N THR A 330 19.23 15.34 -23.19
CA THR A 330 18.54 14.06 -23.22
C THR A 330 19.12 13.17 -22.15
N ILE A 331 18.26 12.62 -21.29
CA ILE A 331 18.59 11.60 -20.32
C ILE A 331 17.95 10.30 -20.74
N GLN A 332 18.72 9.22 -20.74
CA GLN A 332 18.23 7.88 -21.04
C GLN A 332 17.84 7.19 -19.75
N VAL A 333 16.53 6.89 -19.59
CA VAL A 333 16.01 6.22 -18.40
C VAL A 333 15.69 4.77 -18.75
N GLY A 334 16.43 3.85 -18.14
CA GLY A 334 16.18 2.42 -18.20
C GLY A 334 15.08 2.03 -17.22
N VAL A 335 14.09 1.27 -17.67
CA VAL A 335 12.98 0.81 -16.83
C VAL A 335 12.87 -0.70 -16.91
N ILE A 336 13.00 -1.39 -15.79
CA ILE A 336 12.89 -2.86 -15.67
C ILE A 336 11.61 -3.19 -14.94
N GLY A 337 10.79 -4.12 -15.46
CA GLY A 337 9.57 -4.60 -14.80
C GLY A 337 9.76 -6.01 -14.23
N ILE A 338 9.22 -6.29 -13.04
CA ILE A 338 9.22 -7.63 -12.43
C ILE A 338 7.90 -7.90 -11.68
N VAL A 339 7.60 -9.18 -11.48
CA VAL A 339 6.46 -9.67 -10.71
C VAL A 339 6.89 -10.78 -9.74
N ALA A 340 6.14 -10.95 -8.65
CA ALA A 340 6.34 -12.06 -7.72
C ALA A 340 6.24 -13.43 -8.45
N PRO A 341 7.23 -14.33 -8.33
CA PRO A 341 7.21 -15.62 -9.05
C PRO A 341 6.08 -16.54 -8.61
N GLN A 342 5.38 -16.24 -7.52
CA GLN A 342 4.22 -16.96 -6.98
C GLN A 342 3.03 -16.97 -7.93
N ILE A 343 2.99 -16.16 -9.00
CA ILE A 343 1.97 -16.24 -10.06
C ILE A 343 1.79 -17.68 -10.57
N LEU A 344 2.89 -18.47 -10.64
CA LEU A 344 2.84 -19.87 -11.04
C LEU A 344 2.05 -20.78 -10.10
N LYS A 345 1.81 -20.33 -8.86
CA LYS A 345 0.96 -21.01 -7.88
C LYS A 345 -0.46 -20.46 -7.92
N TRP A 346 -0.60 -19.13 -7.92
CA TRP A 346 -1.90 -18.47 -7.83
C TRP A 346 -2.75 -18.67 -9.09
N ASP A 347 -2.12 -18.64 -10.27
CA ASP A 347 -2.77 -18.79 -11.57
C ASP A 347 -2.33 -20.06 -12.30
N ARG A 348 -2.04 -21.12 -11.54
CA ARG A 348 -1.53 -22.37 -12.06
C ARG A 348 -2.32 -22.90 -13.25
N ALA A 349 -3.65 -22.90 -13.16
CA ALA A 349 -4.54 -23.41 -14.22
C ALA A 349 -4.40 -22.65 -15.56
N LYS A 350 -3.90 -21.41 -15.51
CA LYS A 350 -3.71 -20.54 -16.68
C LYS A 350 -2.27 -20.56 -17.21
N LEU A 351 -1.29 -20.87 -16.32
CA LEU A 351 0.13 -20.65 -16.59
C LEU A 351 0.95 -21.95 -16.72
N GLU A 352 0.53 -23.08 -16.11
CA GLU A 352 1.26 -24.35 -16.15
C GLU A 352 1.45 -24.85 -17.59
N GLY A 353 2.69 -25.13 -17.97
CA GLY A 353 3.04 -25.59 -19.32
C GLY A 353 3.15 -24.47 -20.38
N HIS A 354 2.95 -23.23 -19.99
CA HIS A 354 3.06 -22.06 -20.88
C HIS A 354 4.24 -21.16 -20.49
N VAL A 355 4.40 -20.87 -19.21
CA VAL A 355 5.44 -19.96 -18.74
C VAL A 355 6.14 -20.50 -17.48
N THR A 356 7.36 -20.02 -17.26
CA THR A 356 8.11 -20.15 -16.01
C THR A 356 8.42 -18.78 -15.46
N ALA A 357 8.68 -18.66 -14.15
CA ALA A 357 9.10 -17.42 -13.52
C ALA A 357 10.41 -17.65 -12.76
N GLU A 358 11.40 -16.80 -12.99
CA GLU A 358 12.69 -16.81 -12.31
C GLU A 358 12.64 -15.92 -11.06
N ASP A 359 13.64 -16.08 -10.19
CA ASP A 359 13.85 -15.20 -9.04
C ASP A 359 13.96 -13.74 -9.49
N ALA A 360 13.18 -12.84 -8.90
CA ALA A 360 13.05 -11.47 -9.36
C ALA A 360 14.32 -10.64 -9.07
N VAL A 361 15.01 -10.85 -7.94
CA VAL A 361 16.25 -10.15 -7.60
C VAL A 361 17.38 -10.55 -8.57
N GLN A 362 17.55 -11.85 -8.77
CA GLN A 362 18.59 -12.36 -9.72
C GLN A 362 18.29 -11.91 -11.15
N THR A 363 17.01 -11.76 -11.49
CA THR A 363 16.60 -11.27 -12.80
C THR A 363 16.99 -9.79 -12.99
N VAL A 364 16.73 -8.93 -12.00
CA VAL A 364 17.17 -7.52 -12.07
C VAL A 364 18.69 -7.46 -12.15
N GLU A 365 19.42 -8.20 -11.29
CA GLU A 365 20.89 -8.26 -11.33
C GLU A 365 21.42 -8.69 -12.72
N LYS A 366 20.72 -9.60 -13.40
CA LYS A 366 21.07 -10.06 -14.76
C LYS A 366 20.88 -8.97 -15.82
N PHE A 367 19.78 -8.18 -15.73
CA PHE A 367 19.45 -7.18 -16.76
C PHE A 367 20.13 -5.84 -16.53
N LEU A 368 20.54 -5.47 -15.32
CA LEU A 368 21.23 -4.21 -15.04
C LEU A 368 22.39 -3.92 -16.01
N PRO A 369 23.35 -4.85 -16.26
CA PRO A 369 24.45 -4.58 -17.20
C PRO A 369 23.97 -4.42 -18.66
N GLU A 370 22.84 -5.01 -19.04
CA GLU A 370 22.28 -4.87 -20.38
C GLU A 370 21.64 -3.50 -20.57
N VAL A 371 20.92 -3.03 -19.56
CA VAL A 371 20.27 -1.71 -19.50
C VAL A 371 21.32 -0.59 -19.51
N GLU A 372 22.39 -0.72 -18.67
CA GLU A 372 23.51 0.18 -18.68
C GLU A 372 24.23 0.21 -20.06
N ALA A 373 24.47 -0.96 -20.64
CA ALA A 373 25.12 -1.07 -21.95
C ALA A 373 24.22 -0.52 -23.09
N ALA A 374 22.90 -0.50 -22.90
CA ALA A 374 21.96 0.14 -23.81
C ALA A 374 21.96 1.67 -23.69
N GLY A 375 22.66 2.23 -22.69
CA GLY A 375 22.90 3.66 -22.53
C GLY A 375 22.09 4.32 -21.43
N ALA A 376 21.48 3.58 -20.50
CA ALA A 376 20.72 4.17 -19.41
C ALA A 376 21.62 5.02 -18.50
N ASP A 377 21.22 6.26 -18.28
CA ASP A 377 21.81 7.19 -17.30
C ASP A 377 21.19 7.03 -15.90
N VAL A 378 19.94 6.57 -15.86
CA VAL A 378 19.14 6.32 -14.66
C VAL A 378 18.39 5.01 -14.83
N VAL A 379 18.36 4.16 -13.81
CA VAL A 379 17.62 2.89 -13.84
C VAL A 379 16.51 2.90 -12.79
N VAL A 380 15.28 2.70 -13.26
CA VAL A 380 14.06 2.56 -12.45
C VAL A 380 13.58 1.12 -12.48
N VAL A 381 13.30 0.55 -11.32
CA VAL A 381 12.68 -0.77 -11.23
C VAL A 381 11.20 -0.62 -10.87
N LEU A 382 10.32 -1.15 -11.72
CA LEU A 382 8.89 -1.34 -11.42
C LEU A 382 8.73 -2.75 -10.83
N SER A 383 8.61 -2.81 -9.51
CA SER A 383 8.59 -4.05 -8.77
C SER A 383 7.19 -4.38 -8.30
N HIS A 384 6.44 -5.20 -9.05
CA HIS A 384 5.18 -5.71 -8.51
C HIS A 384 5.42 -6.88 -7.58
N SER A 385 5.97 -6.54 -6.41
CA SER A 385 6.37 -7.39 -5.30
C SER A 385 6.32 -6.54 -4.04
N GLY A 386 6.11 -7.15 -2.88
CA GLY A 386 6.05 -6.43 -1.62
C GLY A 386 7.41 -6.01 -1.07
N MET A 387 7.41 -5.44 0.14
CA MET A 387 8.61 -4.86 0.74
C MET A 387 9.73 -5.87 0.99
N GLY A 388 9.46 -7.03 1.57
CA GLY A 388 10.47 -7.98 2.02
C GLY A 388 11.16 -7.57 3.32
N ASP A 389 12.25 -8.26 3.64
CA ASP A 389 13.08 -8.02 4.84
C ASP A 389 14.58 -8.04 4.50
N GLU A 390 15.45 -8.09 5.50
CA GLU A 390 16.91 -8.06 5.34
C GLU A 390 17.51 -9.39 4.83
N ASN A 391 16.72 -10.48 4.73
CA ASN A 391 17.20 -11.80 4.36
C ASN A 391 16.56 -12.23 3.04
N HIS A 392 17.38 -12.50 2.04
CA HIS A 392 16.88 -12.97 0.74
C HIS A 392 16.81 -14.50 0.69
N GLU A 393 15.64 -15.01 0.29
CA GLU A 393 15.43 -16.41 -0.10
C GLU A 393 15.08 -16.50 -1.59
N VAL A 394 15.73 -17.38 -2.33
CA VAL A 394 15.50 -17.52 -3.78
C VAL A 394 14.05 -17.90 -4.08
N GLY A 395 13.40 -17.12 -4.94
CA GLY A 395 12.00 -17.25 -5.29
C GLY A 395 11.03 -16.65 -4.28
N GLU A 396 11.50 -15.75 -3.45
CA GLU A 396 10.71 -15.00 -2.46
C GLU A 396 9.68 -14.10 -3.12
N GLU A 397 8.54 -13.89 -2.43
CA GLU A 397 7.43 -13.08 -2.92
C GLU A 397 7.72 -11.58 -2.82
N ASN A 398 8.27 -11.15 -1.68
CA ASN A 398 8.46 -9.75 -1.33
C ASN A 398 9.94 -9.41 -1.31
N ILE A 399 10.43 -8.61 -2.27
CA ILE A 399 11.88 -8.45 -2.53
C ILE A 399 12.32 -7.00 -2.76
N THR A 400 11.45 -6.02 -2.50
CA THR A 400 11.81 -4.61 -2.73
C THR A 400 13.04 -4.19 -1.92
N TYR A 401 13.18 -4.68 -0.68
CA TYR A 401 14.35 -4.40 0.14
C TYR A 401 15.64 -4.82 -0.56
N GLN A 402 15.69 -6.03 -1.12
CA GLN A 402 16.86 -6.58 -1.80
C GLN A 402 17.20 -5.82 -3.09
N LEU A 403 16.21 -5.30 -3.80
CA LEU A 403 16.46 -4.47 -4.99
C LEU A 403 17.25 -3.21 -4.66
N THR A 404 17.05 -2.65 -3.46
CA THR A 404 17.78 -1.44 -3.02
C THR A 404 19.23 -1.71 -2.63
N GLU A 405 19.63 -2.98 -2.53
CA GLU A 405 21.03 -3.38 -2.31
C GLU A 405 21.83 -3.57 -3.62
N LEU A 406 21.12 -3.58 -4.77
CA LEU A 406 21.77 -3.74 -6.08
C LEU A 406 22.41 -2.42 -6.53
N GLU A 407 23.69 -2.49 -6.84
CA GLU A 407 24.42 -1.36 -7.46
C GLU A 407 23.86 -1.10 -8.87
N GLY A 408 23.49 0.15 -9.19
CA GLY A 408 22.91 0.54 -10.47
C GLY A 408 21.40 0.70 -10.46
N VAL A 409 20.70 0.43 -9.35
CA VAL A 409 19.28 0.77 -9.19
C VAL A 409 19.14 2.16 -8.56
N ASP A 410 18.60 3.12 -9.31
CA ASP A 410 18.49 4.52 -8.87
C ASP A 410 17.13 4.84 -8.24
N ALA A 411 16.06 4.11 -8.57
CA ALA A 411 14.73 4.29 -8.00
C ALA A 411 13.88 3.01 -8.11
N VAL A 412 12.97 2.82 -7.14
CA VAL A 412 12.04 1.68 -7.14
C VAL A 412 10.61 2.18 -6.91
N ILE A 413 9.69 1.76 -7.79
CA ILE A 413 8.25 1.83 -7.55
C ILE A 413 7.80 0.41 -7.22
N THR A 414 7.13 0.22 -6.08
CA THR A 414 6.72 -1.09 -5.59
C THR A 414 5.22 -1.11 -5.22
N GLY A 415 4.65 -2.29 -5.03
CA GLY A 415 3.21 -2.48 -4.77
C GLY A 415 2.87 -3.80 -4.10
N HIS A 416 1.85 -4.51 -4.60
CA HIS A 416 1.43 -5.87 -4.20
C HIS A 416 0.90 -5.99 -2.77
N ASN A 417 1.64 -5.54 -1.75
CA ASN A 417 1.18 -5.58 -0.34
C ASN A 417 0.07 -4.58 -0.02
N HIS A 418 -0.20 -3.61 -0.90
CA HIS A 418 -1.15 -2.51 -0.68
C HIS A 418 -0.81 -1.58 0.49
N ASP A 419 0.42 -1.60 0.97
CA ASP A 419 0.90 -0.76 2.06
C ASP A 419 1.39 0.62 1.55
N LEU A 420 1.85 1.47 2.43
CA LEU A 420 2.32 2.81 2.10
C LEU A 420 3.79 2.97 2.46
N PHE A 421 4.63 3.30 1.49
CA PHE A 421 6.01 3.70 1.73
C PHE A 421 6.35 4.95 0.88
N PRO A 422 7.02 5.98 1.49
CA PRO A 422 7.40 6.10 2.90
C PRO A 422 6.20 6.26 3.83
N GLY A 423 6.30 5.65 5.02
CA GLY A 423 5.26 5.67 6.07
C GLY A 423 5.28 4.43 6.94
N SER A 424 5.29 3.25 6.32
CA SER A 424 5.46 1.95 6.97
C SER A 424 6.95 1.54 7.01
N TYR A 425 7.27 0.42 7.63
CA TYR A 425 8.58 -0.26 7.60
C TYR A 425 9.76 0.51 8.22
N GLY A 426 9.52 1.55 9.02
CA GLY A 426 10.59 2.34 9.63
C GLY A 426 11.48 1.60 10.65
N ASP A 427 11.13 0.37 11.02
CA ASP A 427 11.89 -0.49 11.93
C ASP A 427 12.93 -1.37 11.19
N LEU A 428 12.85 -1.50 9.85
CA LEU A 428 13.82 -2.22 9.05
C LEU A 428 15.14 -1.45 8.98
N ALA A 429 16.27 -2.16 8.94
CA ALA A 429 17.59 -1.55 8.79
C ALA A 429 17.71 -0.80 7.46
N GLY A 430 18.48 0.27 7.42
CA GLY A 430 18.67 1.06 6.20
C GLY A 430 17.49 1.89 5.71
N VAL A 431 16.32 1.81 6.39
CA VAL A 431 15.13 2.59 6.04
C VAL A 431 15.18 3.99 6.61
N ASP A 432 15.04 5.01 5.76
CA ASP A 432 14.82 6.41 6.14
C ASP A 432 13.45 6.89 5.62
N THR A 433 12.44 6.86 6.48
CA THR A 433 11.08 7.28 6.12
C THR A 433 10.92 8.79 5.94
N GLU A 434 11.88 9.62 6.38
CA GLU A 434 11.88 11.06 6.13
C GLU A 434 12.42 11.39 4.73
N GLN A 435 13.39 10.62 4.25
CA GLN A 435 13.92 10.74 2.88
C GLN A 435 13.14 9.83 1.89
N GLY A 436 12.40 8.86 2.38
CA GLY A 436 11.73 7.87 1.56
C GLY A 436 12.71 6.92 0.87
N THR A 437 13.79 6.55 1.57
CA THR A 437 14.84 5.69 1.00
C THR A 437 15.03 4.42 1.81
N ILE A 438 15.46 3.37 1.12
CA ILE A 438 15.95 2.11 1.69
C ILE A 438 17.37 1.91 1.17
N ASN A 439 18.33 1.69 2.06
CA ASN A 439 19.78 1.60 1.73
C ASN A 439 20.30 2.79 0.90
N GLY A 440 19.62 3.92 0.92
CA GLY A 440 19.94 5.12 0.13
C GLY A 440 19.16 5.22 -1.18
N THR A 441 18.58 4.15 -1.71
CA THR A 441 17.74 4.14 -2.93
C THR A 441 16.33 4.66 -2.61
N PRO A 442 15.78 5.63 -3.35
CA PRO A 442 14.43 6.13 -3.16
C PRO A 442 13.39 5.10 -3.62
N VAL A 443 12.40 4.89 -2.77
CA VAL A 443 11.34 3.90 -2.99
C VAL A 443 9.98 4.54 -2.75
N VAL A 444 8.97 4.19 -3.55
CA VAL A 444 7.57 4.50 -3.28
C VAL A 444 6.70 3.25 -3.38
N MET A 445 5.80 3.09 -2.40
CA MET A 445 4.67 2.14 -2.45
C MET A 445 3.39 2.95 -2.21
N PRO A 446 2.63 3.28 -3.28
CA PRO A 446 1.53 4.26 -3.20
C PRO A 446 0.21 3.67 -2.69
N GLY A 447 0.22 2.48 -2.11
CA GLY A 447 -0.99 1.79 -1.68
C GLY A 447 -1.78 1.26 -2.85
N LYS A 448 -3.11 1.37 -2.81
CA LYS A 448 -4.00 0.81 -3.82
C LYS A 448 -5.15 1.72 -4.22
N PHE A 449 -5.83 1.36 -5.33
CA PHE A 449 -7.08 1.97 -5.82
C PHE A 449 -6.93 3.46 -6.15
N GLY A 450 -5.72 3.92 -6.45
CA GLY A 450 -5.43 5.32 -6.72
C GLY A 450 -5.56 6.23 -5.48
N SER A 451 -5.33 5.71 -4.28
CA SER A 451 -5.42 6.47 -3.03
C SER A 451 -4.28 7.46 -2.81
N HIS A 452 -3.12 7.18 -3.41
CA HIS A 452 -1.92 8.01 -3.33
C HIS A 452 -1.17 8.04 -4.66
N LEU A 453 -0.38 9.09 -4.85
CA LEU A 453 0.63 9.20 -5.89
C LEU A 453 2.01 9.08 -5.25
N GLY A 454 2.84 8.19 -5.77
CA GLY A 454 4.27 8.13 -5.47
C GLY A 454 5.02 9.23 -6.22
N VAL A 455 5.92 9.93 -5.55
CA VAL A 455 6.75 10.97 -6.14
C VAL A 455 8.19 10.74 -5.71
N ILE A 456 9.08 10.52 -6.67
CA ILE A 456 10.52 10.41 -6.46
C ILE A 456 11.19 11.59 -7.17
N ASP A 457 11.97 12.37 -6.43
CA ASP A 457 12.75 13.47 -6.96
C ASP A 457 14.24 13.09 -6.99
N LEU A 458 14.83 13.06 -8.17
CA LEU A 458 16.25 12.82 -8.41
C LEU A 458 16.92 14.11 -8.87
N LYS A 459 18.09 14.40 -8.34
CA LYS A 459 18.94 15.45 -8.85
C LYS A 459 20.13 14.81 -9.58
N LEU A 460 20.27 15.12 -10.86
CA LEU A 460 21.31 14.59 -11.72
C LEU A 460 22.36 15.66 -11.98
N SER A 461 23.63 15.26 -11.94
CA SER A 461 24.75 16.11 -12.30
C SER A 461 25.58 15.44 -13.41
N GLN A 462 26.00 16.22 -14.39
CA GLN A 462 26.77 15.69 -15.52
C GLN A 462 28.27 15.77 -15.23
N GLU A 463 28.96 14.60 -15.30
CA GLU A 463 30.43 14.55 -15.26
C GLU A 463 30.97 13.99 -16.61
N GLY A 464 31.40 14.88 -17.50
CA GLY A 464 31.78 14.51 -18.86
C GLY A 464 30.58 14.29 -19.75
N ASP A 465 30.39 13.08 -20.26
CA ASP A 465 29.22 12.67 -21.06
C ASP A 465 28.26 11.78 -20.24
N GLU A 466 28.52 11.53 -18.95
CA GLU A 466 27.75 10.65 -18.07
C GLU A 466 26.96 11.47 -17.05
N TRP A 467 25.72 11.04 -16.74
CA TRP A 467 24.89 11.62 -15.68
C TRP A 467 24.96 10.75 -14.43
N GLU A 468 25.05 11.40 -13.28
CA GLU A 468 25.06 10.74 -11.96
C GLU A 468 23.96 11.29 -11.07
N VAL A 469 23.25 10.42 -10.32
CA VAL A 469 22.31 10.81 -9.27
C VAL A 469 23.10 11.32 -8.06
N VAL A 470 22.99 12.63 -7.79
CA VAL A 470 23.72 13.28 -6.69
C VAL A 470 22.86 13.57 -5.46
N SER A 471 21.53 13.51 -5.60
CA SER A 471 20.59 13.65 -4.49
C SER A 471 19.25 13.00 -4.88
N GLN A 472 18.60 12.38 -3.91
CA GLN A 472 17.31 11.68 -4.13
C GLN A 472 16.41 11.81 -2.91
N GLN A 473 15.10 11.78 -3.18
CA GLN A 473 14.05 11.71 -2.16
C GLN A 473 12.78 11.10 -2.74
N ALA A 474 12.02 10.42 -1.88
CA ALA A 474 10.69 9.94 -2.22
C ALA A 474 9.63 10.39 -1.21
N GLN A 475 8.40 10.56 -1.67
CA GLN A 475 7.25 10.92 -0.85
C GLN A 475 5.96 10.38 -1.45
N LEU A 476 4.91 10.27 -0.62
CA LEU A 476 3.56 9.98 -1.08
C LEU A 476 2.69 11.24 -1.01
N ARG A 477 1.86 11.42 -2.02
CA ARG A 477 0.79 12.44 -2.04
C ARG A 477 -0.56 11.74 -1.98
N LYS A 478 -1.33 12.01 -0.93
CA LYS A 478 -2.65 11.43 -0.75
C LYS A 478 -3.69 12.24 -1.52
N ILE A 479 -4.65 11.56 -2.16
CA ILE A 479 -5.81 12.21 -2.78
C ILE A 479 -6.65 12.96 -1.73
N ASP A 480 -7.30 14.04 -2.12
CA ASP A 480 -8.24 14.77 -1.27
C ASP A 480 -9.62 14.11 -1.33
N SER A 481 -9.96 13.35 -0.27
CA SER A 481 -11.26 12.67 -0.16
C SER A 481 -12.41 13.60 0.27
N GLU A 482 -12.11 14.84 0.66
CA GLU A 482 -13.10 15.81 1.10
C GLU A 482 -13.72 16.62 -0.07
N THR A 483 -13.11 16.53 -1.27
CA THR A 483 -13.57 17.21 -2.48
C THR A 483 -14.07 16.25 -3.53
N ASP A 484 -14.96 16.73 -4.41
CA ASP A 484 -15.43 15.98 -5.59
C ASP A 484 -14.53 16.25 -6.83
N GLU A 485 -13.36 16.88 -6.65
CA GLU A 485 -12.44 17.20 -7.74
C GLU A 485 -11.86 15.93 -8.34
N VAL A 486 -11.96 15.81 -9.66
CA VAL A 486 -11.49 14.68 -10.47
C VAL A 486 -10.99 15.18 -11.81
N ASP A 487 -10.08 14.45 -12.41
CA ASP A 487 -9.67 14.68 -13.79
C ASP A 487 -10.74 14.14 -14.77
N GLN A 488 -11.23 15.00 -15.63
CA GLN A 488 -12.28 14.65 -16.59
C GLN A 488 -11.74 13.82 -17.76
N THR A 489 -10.44 13.93 -18.06
CA THR A 489 -9.83 13.20 -19.17
C THR A 489 -9.86 11.69 -18.93
N VAL A 490 -9.55 11.28 -17.70
CA VAL A 490 -9.64 9.88 -17.25
C VAL A 490 -11.09 9.38 -17.33
N ILE A 491 -12.05 10.18 -16.81
CA ILE A 491 -13.47 9.80 -16.82
C ILE A 491 -13.97 9.63 -18.26
N ASP A 492 -13.62 10.55 -19.16
CA ASP A 492 -14.05 10.51 -20.56
C ASP A 492 -13.43 9.30 -21.29
N ALA A 493 -12.19 8.92 -20.97
CA ALA A 493 -11.50 7.78 -21.56
C ALA A 493 -12.18 6.43 -21.25
N VAL A 494 -12.77 6.29 -20.05
CA VAL A 494 -13.41 5.03 -19.61
C VAL A 494 -14.94 5.10 -19.55
N LYS A 495 -15.53 6.20 -20.02
CA LYS A 495 -16.95 6.51 -19.82
C LYS A 495 -17.89 5.41 -20.24
N GLU A 496 -17.71 4.87 -21.46
CA GLU A 496 -18.60 3.86 -22.03
C GLU A 496 -18.57 2.57 -21.19
N ALA A 497 -17.37 2.08 -20.85
CA ALA A 497 -17.19 0.92 -19.99
C ALA A 497 -17.71 1.16 -18.57
N HIS A 498 -17.52 2.36 -18.00
CA HIS A 498 -18.06 2.75 -16.71
C HIS A 498 -19.60 2.72 -16.66
N GLU A 499 -20.28 3.37 -17.63
CA GLU A 499 -21.74 3.41 -17.71
C GLU A 499 -22.31 1.99 -17.91
N ALA A 500 -21.67 1.18 -18.76
CA ALA A 500 -22.08 -0.20 -19.00
C ALA A 500 -21.87 -1.09 -17.76
N THR A 501 -20.79 -0.88 -17.02
CA THR A 501 -20.55 -1.60 -15.76
C THR A 501 -21.60 -1.27 -14.70
N ILE A 502 -22.03 -0.01 -14.59
CA ILE A 502 -23.14 0.37 -13.69
C ILE A 502 -24.44 -0.36 -14.07
N GLU A 503 -24.76 -0.46 -15.37
CA GLU A 503 -25.92 -1.21 -15.83
C GLU A 503 -25.78 -2.71 -15.51
N TYR A 504 -24.60 -3.28 -15.76
CA TYR A 504 -24.29 -4.68 -15.48
C TYR A 504 -24.45 -5.02 -14.00
N VAL A 505 -23.84 -4.25 -13.09
CA VAL A 505 -23.89 -4.56 -11.65
C VAL A 505 -25.30 -4.40 -11.05
N ASN A 506 -26.16 -3.65 -11.72
CA ASN A 506 -27.56 -3.50 -11.33
C ASN A 506 -28.49 -4.55 -11.96
N SER A 507 -27.97 -5.46 -12.78
CA SER A 507 -28.80 -6.54 -13.37
C SER A 507 -29.22 -7.54 -12.29
N PRO A 508 -30.53 -7.90 -12.22
CA PRO A 508 -31.07 -8.78 -11.21
C PRO A 508 -30.62 -10.24 -11.42
N VAL A 509 -30.27 -10.93 -10.33
CA VAL A 509 -29.90 -12.36 -10.32
C VAL A 509 -30.84 -13.22 -9.48
N GLY A 510 -31.71 -12.62 -8.64
CA GLY A 510 -32.63 -13.32 -7.78
C GLY A 510 -33.29 -12.42 -6.74
N GLU A 511 -33.90 -13.01 -5.72
CA GLU A 511 -34.52 -12.30 -4.60
C GLU A 511 -34.09 -12.93 -3.26
N THR A 512 -34.08 -12.13 -2.18
CA THR A 512 -33.90 -12.62 -0.82
C THR A 512 -35.11 -12.33 0.05
N THR A 513 -35.50 -13.29 0.89
CA THR A 513 -36.65 -13.18 1.80
C THR A 513 -36.38 -12.38 3.07
N ALA A 514 -35.10 -12.13 3.41
CA ALA A 514 -34.63 -11.36 4.56
C ALA A 514 -33.34 -10.61 4.25
N PRO A 515 -32.94 -9.62 5.04
CA PRO A 515 -31.65 -8.94 4.85
C PRO A 515 -30.46 -9.90 5.00
N ILE A 516 -29.42 -9.70 4.19
CA ILE A 516 -28.14 -10.41 4.31
C ILE A 516 -27.10 -9.39 4.76
N THR A 517 -26.50 -9.62 5.93
CA THR A 517 -25.49 -8.70 6.49
C THR A 517 -24.34 -9.46 7.11
N SER A 518 -23.13 -8.90 7.07
CA SER A 518 -21.94 -9.49 7.67
C SER A 518 -21.52 -8.83 9.01
N TYR A 519 -22.40 -8.01 9.59
CA TYR A 519 -22.09 -7.25 10.81
C TYR A 519 -21.65 -8.10 12.00
N PHE A 520 -22.16 -9.31 12.13
CA PHE A 520 -21.88 -10.20 13.26
C PHE A 520 -21.16 -11.49 12.83
N SER A 521 -20.68 -11.55 11.61
CA SER A 521 -20.02 -12.74 11.04
C SER A 521 -18.78 -13.22 11.78
N LEU A 522 -18.14 -12.34 12.58
CA LEU A 522 -17.01 -12.71 13.43
C LEU A 522 -17.40 -13.28 14.78
N VAL A 523 -18.67 -13.21 15.20
CA VAL A 523 -19.08 -13.58 16.57
C VAL A 523 -20.24 -14.57 16.64
N LYS A 524 -20.82 -14.90 15.50
CA LYS A 524 -21.86 -15.93 15.38
C LYS A 524 -21.86 -16.48 13.96
N ASP A 525 -22.45 -17.64 13.80
CA ASP A 525 -22.76 -18.18 12.47
C ASP A 525 -23.67 -17.22 11.69
N ASP A 526 -23.32 -16.96 10.41
CA ASP A 526 -23.82 -15.80 9.69
C ASP A 526 -24.39 -16.15 8.30
N PRO A 527 -25.60 -15.63 7.95
CA PRO A 527 -26.23 -15.89 6.67
C PRO A 527 -25.41 -15.48 5.43
N SER A 528 -24.53 -14.47 5.55
CA SER A 528 -23.69 -14.03 4.42
C SER A 528 -22.64 -15.08 4.05
N ILE A 529 -22.07 -15.78 5.05
CA ILE A 529 -21.13 -16.87 4.83
C ILE A 529 -21.88 -18.12 4.37
N GLN A 530 -22.98 -18.47 5.04
CA GLN A 530 -23.81 -19.63 4.69
C GLN A 530 -24.27 -19.62 3.22
N LEU A 531 -24.60 -18.47 2.69
CA LEU A 531 -25.04 -18.35 1.29
C LEU A 531 -23.89 -18.68 0.33
N VAL A 532 -22.69 -18.23 0.63
CA VAL A 532 -21.48 -18.51 -0.15
C VAL A 532 -21.15 -20.01 -0.08
N THR A 533 -21.13 -20.58 1.12
CA THR A 533 -20.80 -22.01 1.32
C THR A 533 -21.83 -22.92 0.67
N ASN A 534 -23.12 -22.59 0.73
CA ASN A 534 -24.19 -23.31 0.01
C ASN A 534 -24.00 -23.27 -1.51
N ALA A 535 -23.62 -22.12 -2.06
CA ALA A 535 -23.38 -22.00 -3.50
C ALA A 535 -22.15 -22.83 -3.95
N GLN A 536 -21.08 -22.80 -3.16
CA GLN A 536 -19.89 -23.62 -3.40
C GLN A 536 -20.23 -25.12 -3.36
N LEU A 537 -21.00 -25.58 -2.37
CA LEU A 537 -21.47 -26.97 -2.29
C LEU A 537 -22.33 -27.34 -3.50
N TRP A 538 -23.31 -26.48 -3.83
CA TRP A 538 -24.21 -26.71 -4.97
C TRP A 538 -23.46 -26.90 -6.29
N TYR A 539 -22.40 -26.12 -6.52
CA TYR A 539 -21.58 -26.24 -7.72
C TYR A 539 -20.67 -27.48 -7.66
N ALA A 540 -19.98 -27.69 -6.54
CA ALA A 540 -19.04 -28.80 -6.38
C ALA A 540 -19.72 -30.17 -6.44
N GLU A 541 -20.93 -30.32 -5.89
CA GLU A 541 -21.75 -31.55 -6.01
C GLU A 541 -21.97 -31.94 -7.48
N GLN A 542 -22.23 -30.95 -8.34
CA GLN A 542 -22.46 -31.20 -9.77
C GLN A 542 -21.17 -31.60 -10.48
N GLN A 543 -20.04 -31.00 -10.13
CA GLN A 543 -18.73 -31.33 -10.76
C GLN A 543 -18.16 -32.66 -10.30
N LEU A 544 -18.39 -33.03 -9.04
CA LEU A 544 -17.90 -34.28 -8.47
C LEU A 544 -18.79 -35.51 -8.80
N ALA A 545 -19.99 -35.30 -9.29
CA ALA A 545 -20.93 -36.34 -9.61
C ALA A 545 -20.34 -37.36 -10.62
N GLY A 546 -20.23 -38.61 -10.20
CA GLY A 546 -19.70 -39.69 -11.03
C GLY A 546 -18.17 -39.79 -11.12
N THR A 547 -17.46 -38.94 -10.38
CA THR A 547 -15.99 -39.09 -10.18
C THR A 547 -15.67 -40.07 -9.07
N GLU A 548 -14.40 -40.45 -8.90
CA GLU A 548 -13.94 -41.30 -7.80
C GLU A 548 -14.13 -40.67 -6.41
N ASN A 549 -14.28 -39.37 -6.34
CA ASN A 549 -14.47 -38.59 -5.11
C ASN A 549 -15.94 -38.40 -4.72
N ALA A 550 -16.90 -38.84 -5.53
CA ALA A 550 -18.33 -38.60 -5.36
C ALA A 550 -18.95 -39.17 -4.05
N ASP A 551 -18.34 -40.20 -3.45
CA ASP A 551 -18.82 -40.82 -2.24
C ASP A 551 -18.19 -40.27 -0.94
N LEU A 552 -17.23 -39.31 -1.04
CA LEU A 552 -16.61 -38.70 0.13
C LEU A 552 -17.52 -37.59 0.70
N PRO A 553 -17.51 -37.39 2.04
CA PRO A 553 -18.21 -36.27 2.65
C PRO A 553 -17.73 -34.95 2.09
N LEU A 554 -18.68 -34.13 1.59
CA LEU A 554 -18.40 -32.82 1.02
C LEU A 554 -18.74 -31.72 2.02
N LEU A 555 -17.76 -30.87 2.31
CA LEU A 555 -17.82 -29.71 3.20
C LEU A 555 -17.50 -28.44 2.40
N SER A 556 -17.80 -27.27 2.96
CA SER A 556 -17.46 -25.98 2.31
C SER A 556 -16.88 -25.00 3.30
N ALA A 557 -15.76 -24.39 2.96
CA ALA A 557 -15.11 -23.33 3.73
C ALA A 557 -15.49 -21.96 3.16
N GLY A 558 -15.90 -21.04 4.03
CA GLY A 558 -16.19 -19.65 3.71
C GLY A 558 -15.67 -18.72 4.80
N ALA A 559 -15.24 -17.51 4.41
CA ALA A 559 -14.71 -16.51 5.35
C ALA A 559 -15.46 -15.18 5.22
N PRO A 560 -15.54 -14.37 6.30
CA PRO A 560 -16.13 -13.04 6.27
C PRO A 560 -15.16 -12.03 5.63
N PHE A 561 -15.20 -11.88 4.32
CA PHE A 561 -14.33 -10.97 3.58
C PHE A 561 -14.59 -9.50 3.90
N LYS A 562 -15.87 -9.14 4.19
CA LYS A 562 -16.28 -7.78 4.58
C LYS A 562 -16.80 -7.78 6.02
N ALA A 563 -15.91 -7.63 6.97
CA ALA A 563 -16.20 -7.64 8.41
C ALA A 563 -15.53 -6.48 9.17
N GLY A 564 -15.37 -5.32 8.54
CA GLY A 564 -14.82 -4.11 9.15
C GLY A 564 -13.30 -4.21 9.40
N GLY A 565 -12.90 -4.20 10.67
CA GLY A 565 -11.51 -4.23 11.07
C GLY A 565 -10.71 -3.04 10.51
N ARG A 566 -9.53 -3.29 9.95
CA ARG A 566 -8.66 -2.28 9.35
C ARG A 566 -9.29 -1.53 8.15
N ASN A 567 -10.31 -2.12 7.52
CA ASN A 567 -10.99 -1.53 6.37
C ASN A 567 -12.10 -0.54 6.76
N GLY A 568 -12.34 -0.34 8.05
CA GLY A 568 -13.23 0.68 8.58
C GLY A 568 -14.66 0.23 8.87
N ALA A 569 -15.41 1.11 9.53
CA ALA A 569 -16.75 0.84 10.04
C ALA A 569 -17.83 0.68 8.96
N ASP A 570 -17.56 1.08 7.73
CA ASP A 570 -18.47 0.95 6.59
C ASP A 570 -18.18 -0.31 5.72
N TYR A 571 -17.11 -1.05 6.02
CA TYR A 571 -16.68 -2.21 5.24
C TYR A 571 -17.41 -3.49 5.69
N TYR A 572 -18.70 -3.55 5.38
CA TYR A 572 -19.59 -4.68 5.65
C TYR A 572 -20.52 -4.91 4.48
N THR A 573 -20.94 -6.16 4.26
CA THR A 573 -22.04 -6.50 3.37
C THR A 573 -23.37 -6.10 4.01
N GLU A 574 -24.24 -5.41 3.26
CA GLU A 574 -25.60 -5.06 3.66
C GLU A 574 -26.50 -5.10 2.45
N ILE A 575 -27.25 -6.21 2.29
CA ILE A 575 -28.19 -6.45 1.21
C ILE A 575 -29.60 -6.46 1.82
N ASN A 576 -30.46 -5.57 1.32
CA ASN A 576 -31.84 -5.48 1.79
C ASN A 576 -32.70 -6.64 1.28
N THR A 577 -33.82 -6.92 1.97
CA THR A 577 -34.84 -7.84 1.49
C THR A 577 -35.40 -7.43 0.13
N GLY A 578 -35.57 -8.38 -0.78
CA GLY A 578 -36.12 -8.18 -2.13
C GLY A 578 -35.13 -8.58 -3.21
N GLU A 579 -35.06 -7.83 -4.29
CA GLU A 579 -34.23 -8.10 -5.44
C GLU A 579 -32.72 -8.09 -5.09
N ILE A 580 -32.00 -9.09 -5.59
CA ILE A 580 -30.55 -9.21 -5.53
C ILE A 580 -30.01 -8.95 -6.93
N ALA A 581 -29.09 -7.99 -7.06
CA ALA A 581 -28.37 -7.70 -8.28
C ALA A 581 -26.94 -8.25 -8.24
N ILE A 582 -26.22 -8.22 -9.37
CA ILE A 582 -24.83 -8.69 -9.49
C ILE A 582 -23.91 -7.98 -8.47
N LYS A 583 -24.09 -6.67 -8.24
CA LYS A 583 -23.34 -5.91 -7.21
C LYS A 583 -23.45 -6.53 -5.81
N ASN A 584 -24.59 -7.13 -5.49
CA ASN A 584 -24.79 -7.77 -4.20
C ASN A 584 -24.04 -9.11 -4.11
N VAL A 585 -23.93 -9.86 -5.21
CA VAL A 585 -23.09 -11.04 -5.29
C VAL A 585 -21.62 -10.68 -5.12
N ALA A 586 -21.19 -9.64 -5.84
CA ALA A 586 -19.83 -9.13 -5.73
C ALA A 586 -19.53 -8.53 -4.33
N ASP A 587 -20.54 -8.00 -3.63
CA ASP A 587 -20.42 -7.54 -2.24
C ASP A 587 -20.31 -8.70 -1.23
N LEU A 588 -20.90 -9.86 -1.53
CA LEU A 588 -20.77 -11.09 -0.74
C LEU A 588 -19.40 -11.76 -0.93
N TYR A 589 -18.91 -11.80 -2.17
CA TYR A 589 -17.64 -12.42 -2.54
C TYR A 589 -16.80 -11.42 -3.36
N VAL A 590 -15.94 -10.66 -2.67
CA VAL A 590 -15.23 -9.51 -3.25
C VAL A 590 -14.02 -9.86 -4.11
N TYR A 591 -13.52 -11.10 -4.03
CA TYR A 591 -12.32 -11.56 -4.75
C TYR A 591 -12.69 -12.39 -5.99
N ASP A 592 -11.87 -12.34 -7.04
CA ASP A 592 -12.01 -13.15 -8.26
C ASP A 592 -11.31 -14.51 -8.11
N ASN A 593 -11.48 -15.12 -6.94
CA ASN A 593 -10.88 -16.42 -6.64
C ASN A 593 -11.53 -17.55 -7.43
N THR A 594 -10.73 -18.52 -7.89
CA THR A 594 -11.22 -19.78 -8.45
C THR A 594 -11.49 -20.82 -7.38
N MET A 595 -12.44 -21.70 -7.64
CA MET A 595 -12.88 -22.72 -6.70
C MET A 595 -11.97 -23.94 -6.72
N TYR A 596 -11.54 -24.36 -5.54
CA TYR A 596 -10.77 -25.57 -5.29
C TYR A 596 -11.53 -26.53 -4.38
N VAL A 597 -11.28 -27.82 -4.54
CA VAL A 597 -11.71 -28.85 -3.59
C VAL A 597 -10.48 -29.54 -3.04
N LEU A 598 -10.34 -29.53 -1.73
CA LEU A 598 -9.22 -30.16 -1.03
C LEU A 598 -9.69 -31.43 -0.36
N ARG A 599 -8.98 -32.55 -0.56
CA ARG A 599 -9.16 -33.78 0.20
C ARG A 599 -8.28 -33.72 1.44
N VAL A 600 -8.91 -33.68 2.61
CA VAL A 600 -8.22 -33.54 3.89
C VAL A 600 -8.60 -34.64 4.87
N THR A 601 -7.73 -34.88 5.86
CA THR A 601 -8.06 -35.77 6.99
C THR A 601 -8.80 -35.01 8.09
N GLY A 602 -9.47 -35.71 9.01
CA GLY A 602 -10.10 -35.07 10.17
C GLY A 602 -9.09 -34.36 11.09
N ALA A 603 -7.85 -34.85 11.15
CA ALA A 603 -6.76 -34.14 11.84
C ALA A 603 -6.43 -32.82 11.16
N SER A 604 -6.28 -32.80 9.83
CA SER A 604 -6.02 -31.58 9.05
C SER A 604 -7.20 -30.63 9.11
N LEU A 605 -8.45 -31.12 9.02
CA LEU A 605 -9.66 -30.32 9.17
C LEU A 605 -9.70 -29.62 10.55
N LYS A 606 -9.34 -30.33 11.60
CA LYS A 606 -9.27 -29.73 12.96
C LYS A 606 -8.18 -28.68 13.04
N ASP A 607 -7.00 -28.90 12.48
CA ASP A 607 -5.90 -27.93 12.46
C ASP A 607 -6.27 -26.68 11.66
N TRP A 608 -6.99 -26.81 10.56
CA TRP A 608 -7.54 -25.69 9.82
C TRP A 608 -8.45 -24.82 10.68
N LEU A 609 -9.39 -25.44 11.40
CA LEU A 609 -10.29 -24.75 12.32
C LEU A 609 -9.54 -24.12 13.54
N GLU A 610 -8.49 -24.81 14.04
CA GLU A 610 -7.64 -24.25 15.12
C GLU A 610 -6.88 -22.99 14.67
N MET A 611 -6.41 -22.95 13.42
CA MET A 611 -5.83 -21.74 12.84
C MET A 611 -6.89 -20.63 12.70
N ALA A 612 -8.05 -20.93 12.11
CA ALA A 612 -9.15 -19.96 11.97
C ALA A 612 -9.58 -19.39 13.33
N ALA A 613 -9.59 -20.20 14.40
CA ALA A 613 -9.89 -19.76 15.77
C ALA A 613 -8.87 -18.77 16.37
N GLY A 614 -7.74 -18.51 15.70
CA GLY A 614 -6.80 -17.41 16.00
C GLY A 614 -7.43 -16.03 15.92
N GLN A 615 -8.61 -15.91 15.27
CA GLN A 615 -9.44 -14.70 15.22
C GLN A 615 -9.81 -14.17 16.61
N PHE A 616 -9.75 -14.99 17.65
CA PHE A 616 -10.19 -14.62 18.99
C PHE A 616 -9.04 -14.45 19.97
N ASN A 617 -9.13 -13.42 20.81
CA ASN A 617 -8.26 -13.29 21.99
C ASN A 617 -8.54 -14.41 22.99
N GLN A 618 -7.55 -14.76 23.79
CA GLN A 618 -7.77 -15.66 24.94
C GLN A 618 -8.53 -14.92 26.04
N ILE A 619 -9.63 -15.51 26.52
CA ILE A 619 -10.50 -14.95 27.56
C ILE A 619 -10.14 -15.55 28.91
N ASP A 620 -9.91 -14.69 29.90
CA ASP A 620 -9.79 -15.08 31.32
C ASP A 620 -11.17 -15.11 31.99
N SER A 621 -11.69 -16.32 32.21
CA SER A 621 -13.00 -16.52 32.84
C SER A 621 -13.08 -16.00 34.30
N ALA A 622 -11.95 -15.71 34.92
CA ALA A 622 -11.87 -15.15 36.27
C ALA A 622 -11.78 -13.62 36.31
N ALA A 623 -11.51 -12.98 35.19
CA ALA A 623 -11.42 -11.52 35.10
C ALA A 623 -12.80 -10.87 35.26
N THR A 624 -12.82 -9.67 35.87
CA THR A 624 -14.06 -8.93 36.20
C THR A 624 -14.25 -7.65 35.39
N GLY A 625 -13.39 -7.41 34.37
CA GLY A 625 -13.48 -6.25 33.49
C GLY A 625 -13.81 -6.64 32.08
N GLU A 626 -14.03 -5.63 31.20
CA GLU A 626 -14.22 -5.82 29.76
C GLU A 626 -13.03 -6.55 29.15
N GLN A 627 -13.31 -7.53 28.31
CA GLN A 627 -12.33 -8.25 27.52
C GLN A 627 -12.74 -8.20 26.05
N ASN A 628 -11.85 -7.70 25.20
CA ASN A 628 -12.08 -7.69 23.76
C ASN A 628 -11.96 -9.12 23.21
N LEU A 629 -13.03 -9.59 22.57
CA LEU A 629 -13.08 -10.94 22.01
C LEU A 629 -12.28 -11.07 20.72
N ILE A 630 -12.31 -10.06 19.85
CA ILE A 630 -11.69 -10.11 18.53
C ILE A 630 -10.20 -9.74 18.63
N ASN A 631 -9.37 -10.55 17.99
CA ASN A 631 -7.95 -10.28 17.80
C ASN A 631 -7.78 -9.33 16.59
N PRO A 632 -7.35 -8.07 16.77
CA PRO A 632 -7.23 -7.10 15.66
C PRO A 632 -6.07 -7.42 14.70
N ASP A 633 -5.10 -8.22 15.11
CA ASP A 633 -3.95 -8.59 14.32
C ASP A 633 -4.26 -9.76 13.35
N PHE A 634 -5.35 -10.51 13.62
CA PHE A 634 -5.78 -11.61 12.76
C PHE A 634 -6.62 -11.09 11.59
N ARG A 635 -6.32 -11.55 10.38
CA ARG A 635 -7.05 -11.14 9.17
C ARG A 635 -8.41 -11.84 9.10
N THR A 636 -9.49 -11.08 8.92
CA THR A 636 -10.86 -11.63 8.89
C THR A 636 -11.06 -12.70 7.82
N TYR A 637 -10.39 -12.57 6.67
CA TYR A 637 -10.42 -13.56 5.59
C TYR A 637 -9.70 -14.87 5.92
N ASN A 638 -9.00 -14.94 7.05
CA ASN A 638 -8.40 -16.17 7.61
C ASN A 638 -9.31 -16.85 8.65
N PHE A 639 -10.45 -16.24 8.99
CA PHE A 639 -11.46 -16.85 9.84
C PHE A 639 -12.40 -17.72 8.99
N ASP A 640 -11.91 -18.86 8.51
CA ASP A 640 -12.74 -19.83 7.77
C ASP A 640 -13.75 -20.48 8.70
N VAL A 641 -15.01 -20.44 8.30
CA VAL A 641 -16.11 -21.27 8.81
C VAL A 641 -16.28 -22.44 7.87
N ILE A 642 -16.38 -23.67 8.37
CA ILE A 642 -16.53 -24.86 7.54
C ILE A 642 -17.91 -25.46 7.75
N ASP A 643 -18.75 -25.38 6.72
CA ASP A 643 -20.08 -25.96 6.68
C ASP A 643 -20.04 -27.45 6.41
N GLY A 644 -21.05 -28.17 6.92
CA GLY A 644 -21.18 -29.62 6.85
C GLY A 644 -20.65 -30.35 8.09
N VAL A 645 -19.92 -29.66 8.97
CA VAL A 645 -19.52 -30.13 10.32
C VAL A 645 -20.08 -29.19 11.38
N THR A 646 -20.24 -29.69 12.62
CA THR A 646 -20.59 -28.85 13.78
C THR A 646 -19.45 -28.84 14.79
N TYR A 647 -19.18 -27.68 15.42
CA TYR A 647 -18.10 -27.53 16.41
C TYR A 647 -18.33 -26.36 17.36
N GLU A 648 -17.58 -26.36 18.45
CA GLU A 648 -17.54 -25.27 19.42
C GLU A 648 -16.13 -24.67 19.50
N ILE A 649 -16.04 -23.33 19.66
CA ILE A 649 -14.78 -22.60 19.82
C ILE A 649 -14.61 -22.19 21.28
N ASP A 650 -13.64 -22.79 21.98
CA ASP A 650 -13.31 -22.46 23.37
C ASP A 650 -12.29 -21.33 23.44
N VAL A 651 -12.78 -20.11 23.60
CA VAL A 651 -11.94 -18.91 23.69
C VAL A 651 -11.19 -18.77 25.02
N THR A 652 -11.40 -19.66 25.99
CA THR A 652 -10.61 -19.68 27.23
C THR A 652 -9.26 -20.38 27.04
N GLU A 653 -9.14 -21.22 26.02
CA GLU A 653 -7.90 -21.86 25.62
C GLU A 653 -6.99 -20.88 24.84
N PRO A 654 -5.66 -21.01 24.91
CA PRO A 654 -4.75 -20.23 24.08
C PRO A 654 -4.91 -20.59 22.60
N ALA A 655 -4.56 -19.67 21.70
CA ALA A 655 -4.50 -19.99 20.27
C ALA A 655 -3.37 -20.99 19.99
N LYS A 656 -3.61 -21.94 19.07
CA LYS A 656 -2.61 -22.91 18.64
C LYS A 656 -1.56 -22.27 17.74
N TYR A 657 -2.02 -21.40 16.85
CA TYR A 657 -1.22 -20.68 15.88
C TYR A 657 -1.30 -19.16 16.14
N ASN A 658 -0.25 -18.43 15.76
CA ASN A 658 -0.30 -16.97 15.69
C ASN A 658 -1.01 -16.50 14.39
N ALA A 659 -1.09 -15.20 14.15
CA ALA A 659 -1.75 -14.63 12.98
C ALA A 659 -1.06 -15.00 11.64
N ASP A 660 0.22 -15.34 11.68
CA ASP A 660 1.05 -15.70 10.52
C ASP A 660 1.06 -17.22 10.24
N GLY A 661 0.31 -18.01 11.04
CA GLY A 661 0.23 -19.46 10.90
C GLY A 661 1.35 -20.25 11.59
N GLU A 662 2.20 -19.59 12.37
CA GLU A 662 3.25 -20.28 13.12
C GLU A 662 2.68 -20.96 14.36
N LEU A 663 3.14 -22.19 14.62
CA LEU A 663 2.73 -23.00 15.80
C LEU A 663 3.33 -22.41 17.08
N VAL A 664 2.50 -21.81 17.92
CA VAL A 664 2.92 -21.17 19.19
C VAL A 664 2.54 -21.99 20.43
N ASN A 665 1.47 -22.79 20.36
CA ASN A 665 0.99 -23.62 21.48
C ASN A 665 0.55 -24.99 20.98
N ALA A 666 1.47 -25.96 20.89
CA ALA A 666 1.19 -27.29 20.34
C ALA A 666 0.08 -28.07 21.09
N ASP A 667 -0.09 -27.83 22.38
CA ASP A 667 -1.09 -28.51 23.25
C ASP A 667 -2.44 -27.77 23.29
N ALA A 668 -2.57 -26.61 22.62
CA ALA A 668 -3.81 -25.84 22.56
C ALA A 668 -4.90 -26.63 21.81
N ASN A 669 -6.14 -26.44 22.24
CA ASN A 669 -7.28 -27.16 21.69
C ASN A 669 -8.55 -26.30 21.84
N ARG A 670 -8.68 -25.29 20.97
CA ARG A 670 -9.85 -24.40 20.93
C ARG A 670 -11.06 -25.07 20.32
N ILE A 671 -10.86 -25.96 19.34
CA ILE A 671 -11.94 -26.64 18.63
C ILE A 671 -12.41 -27.84 19.46
N LYS A 672 -13.64 -27.73 19.96
CA LYS A 672 -14.31 -28.75 20.77
C LYS A 672 -15.48 -29.36 20.00
N ASN A 673 -15.85 -30.56 20.35
CA ASN A 673 -17.05 -31.25 19.86
C ASN A 673 -17.18 -31.23 18.32
N LEU A 674 -16.06 -31.42 17.60
CA LEU A 674 -16.07 -31.48 16.13
C LEU A 674 -16.80 -32.74 15.69
N MET A 675 -17.96 -32.57 15.01
CA MET A 675 -18.87 -33.64 14.64
C MET A 675 -19.22 -33.57 13.14
N TYR A 676 -19.40 -34.71 12.53
CA TYR A 676 -19.96 -34.87 11.21
C TYR A 676 -21.13 -35.87 11.27
N ASP A 677 -22.29 -35.53 10.77
CA ASP A 677 -23.56 -36.31 10.82
C ASP A 677 -23.87 -36.87 12.24
N GLY A 678 -23.58 -36.06 13.26
CA GLY A 678 -23.81 -36.38 14.68
C GLY A 678 -22.81 -37.33 15.31
N GLU A 679 -21.76 -37.73 14.61
CA GLU A 679 -20.68 -38.59 15.11
C GLU A 679 -19.38 -37.76 15.23
N ALA A 680 -18.54 -38.06 16.22
CA ALA A 680 -17.27 -37.37 16.40
C ALA A 680 -16.31 -37.65 15.24
N VAL A 681 -15.73 -36.58 14.68
CA VAL A 681 -14.73 -36.70 13.61
C VAL A 681 -13.47 -37.38 14.16
N THR A 682 -12.99 -38.41 13.44
CA THR A 682 -11.73 -39.08 13.77
C THR A 682 -10.57 -38.52 12.94
N ASP A 683 -9.34 -38.64 13.44
CA ASP A 683 -8.15 -38.07 12.80
C ASP A 683 -7.94 -38.60 11.37
N GLU A 684 -8.31 -39.88 11.10
CA GLU A 684 -8.12 -40.55 9.81
C GLU A 684 -9.34 -40.43 8.87
N GLN A 685 -10.46 -39.85 9.32
CA GLN A 685 -11.64 -39.67 8.45
C GLN A 685 -11.31 -38.65 7.35
N GLU A 686 -11.70 -38.98 6.13
CA GLU A 686 -11.41 -38.15 4.97
C GLU A 686 -12.64 -37.31 4.57
N PHE A 687 -12.40 -36.08 4.15
CA PHE A 687 -13.38 -35.11 3.70
C PHE A 687 -12.91 -34.41 2.43
N LEU A 688 -13.85 -33.98 1.62
CA LEU A 688 -13.63 -32.97 0.58
C LEU A 688 -14.09 -31.63 1.13
N VAL A 689 -13.24 -30.62 1.05
CA VAL A 689 -13.56 -29.25 1.49
C VAL A 689 -13.47 -28.32 0.29
N VAL A 690 -14.60 -27.73 -0.10
CA VAL A 690 -14.62 -26.70 -1.14
C VAL A 690 -14.07 -25.40 -0.53
N THR A 691 -13.18 -24.76 -1.26
CA THR A 691 -12.53 -23.52 -0.86
C THR A 691 -12.13 -22.71 -2.09
N ASN A 692 -11.14 -21.83 -2.00
CA ASN A 692 -10.64 -21.03 -3.11
C ASN A 692 -9.13 -21.26 -3.37
N ASN A 693 -8.64 -20.79 -4.53
CA ASN A 693 -7.24 -20.90 -4.93
C ASN A 693 -6.28 -20.30 -3.89
N HIS A 694 -6.58 -19.10 -3.37
CA HIS A 694 -5.74 -18.42 -2.35
C HIS A 694 -5.54 -19.32 -1.11
N ARG A 695 -6.62 -19.96 -0.63
CA ARG A 695 -6.53 -20.90 0.49
C ARG A 695 -5.81 -22.19 0.11
N ALA A 696 -6.14 -22.76 -1.03
CA ALA A 696 -5.60 -24.06 -1.49
C ALA A 696 -4.09 -24.02 -1.77
N THR A 697 -3.56 -22.89 -2.20
CA THR A 697 -2.15 -22.73 -2.56
C THR A 697 -1.30 -22.04 -1.47
N GLY A 698 -1.95 -21.50 -0.43
CA GLY A 698 -1.29 -20.82 0.69
C GLY A 698 -0.71 -21.78 1.74
N ASN A 699 0.12 -21.24 2.63
CA ASN A 699 0.74 -22.00 3.75
C ASN A 699 -0.17 -22.06 4.98
N PHE A 700 -1.45 -22.33 4.81
CA PHE A 700 -2.41 -22.32 5.92
C PHE A 700 -2.39 -23.67 6.67
N PRO A 701 -2.23 -23.66 8.01
CA PRO A 701 -2.24 -24.89 8.81
C PRO A 701 -3.49 -25.74 8.55
N GLY A 702 -3.30 -27.06 8.41
CA GLY A 702 -4.34 -28.01 8.04
C GLY A 702 -4.64 -28.09 6.53
N VAL A 703 -4.36 -27.02 5.77
CA VAL A 703 -4.51 -26.99 4.30
C VAL A 703 -3.25 -27.55 3.62
N VAL A 704 -2.08 -27.16 4.08
CA VAL A 704 -0.78 -27.61 3.53
C VAL A 704 -0.61 -29.14 3.52
N ASP A 705 -1.35 -29.84 4.39
CA ASP A 705 -1.34 -31.29 4.52
C ASP A 705 -2.46 -31.96 3.70
N ALA A 706 -3.10 -31.24 2.76
CA ALA A 706 -4.15 -31.82 1.91
C ALA A 706 -3.62 -33.01 1.09
N LEU A 707 -4.41 -34.08 1.05
CA LEU A 707 -4.08 -35.29 0.33
C LEU A 707 -4.19 -35.14 -1.19
N GLU A 708 -5.09 -34.25 -1.63
CA GLU A 708 -5.38 -33.94 -3.02
C GLU A 708 -5.95 -32.54 -3.12
N ALA A 709 -5.65 -31.84 -4.22
CA ALA A 709 -6.25 -30.54 -4.57
C ALA A 709 -6.82 -30.64 -5.99
N ILE A 710 -8.11 -30.34 -6.14
CA ILE A 710 -8.84 -30.37 -7.40
C ILE A 710 -9.19 -28.92 -7.74
N ASP A 711 -8.66 -28.41 -8.85
CA ASP A 711 -8.99 -27.10 -9.38
C ASP A 711 -10.17 -27.20 -10.35
N PHE A 712 -11.24 -26.45 -10.08
CA PHE A 712 -12.39 -26.41 -10.99
C PHE A 712 -12.25 -25.34 -12.08
N ALA A 713 -11.23 -24.48 -12.02
CA ALA A 713 -11.03 -23.36 -12.92
C ALA A 713 -12.33 -22.51 -13.10
N TYR A 714 -13.08 -22.34 -12.03
CA TYR A 714 -14.37 -21.66 -12.01
C TYR A 714 -14.45 -20.69 -10.81
N GLU A 715 -14.85 -19.47 -11.05
CA GLU A 715 -14.88 -18.45 -9.99
C GLU A 715 -15.91 -18.74 -8.90
N ASN A 716 -15.51 -18.59 -7.64
CA ASN A 716 -16.43 -18.72 -6.50
C ASN A 716 -17.59 -17.72 -6.60
N ARG A 717 -17.30 -16.49 -7.04
CA ARG A 717 -18.32 -15.44 -7.24
C ARG A 717 -19.34 -15.83 -8.31
N GLN A 718 -18.90 -16.42 -9.42
CA GLN A 718 -19.78 -16.91 -10.46
C GLN A 718 -20.66 -18.06 -9.96
N ALA A 719 -20.11 -18.97 -9.13
CA ALA A 719 -20.91 -20.02 -8.50
C ALA A 719 -22.02 -19.46 -7.58
N VAL A 720 -21.72 -18.38 -6.83
CA VAL A 720 -22.74 -17.69 -6.01
C VAL A 720 -23.83 -17.06 -6.90
N GLN A 721 -23.45 -16.44 -8.00
CA GLN A 721 -24.39 -15.86 -8.96
C GLN A 721 -25.29 -16.94 -9.58
N ASP A 722 -24.71 -18.04 -10.06
CA ASP A 722 -25.44 -19.13 -10.71
C ASP A 722 -26.39 -19.84 -9.73
N TYR A 723 -25.95 -20.03 -8.48
CA TYR A 723 -26.80 -20.54 -7.41
C TYR A 723 -28.01 -19.64 -7.16
N MET A 724 -27.84 -18.32 -7.07
CA MET A 724 -28.95 -17.38 -6.91
C MET A 724 -29.91 -17.40 -8.09
N VAL A 725 -29.40 -17.48 -9.32
CA VAL A 725 -30.22 -17.62 -10.53
C VAL A 725 -30.99 -18.94 -10.52
N ALA A 726 -30.37 -20.04 -10.11
CA ALA A 726 -31.01 -21.36 -10.04
C ALA A 726 -32.11 -21.45 -8.97
N GLU A 727 -31.87 -20.85 -7.79
CA GLU A 727 -32.85 -20.81 -6.70
C GLU A 727 -33.95 -19.79 -6.94
N GLY A 728 -33.64 -18.69 -7.66
CA GLY A 728 -34.57 -17.56 -7.91
C GLY A 728 -34.91 -16.76 -6.67
N THR A 729 -35.18 -17.42 -5.55
CA THR A 729 -35.45 -16.78 -4.24
C THR A 729 -34.70 -17.54 -3.14
N VAL A 730 -33.77 -16.84 -2.47
CA VAL A 730 -33.00 -17.40 -1.36
C VAL A 730 -33.56 -17.00 0.00
N ASN A 731 -33.45 -17.91 0.98
CA ASN A 731 -33.74 -17.62 2.38
C ASN A 731 -32.41 -17.59 3.15
N PRO A 732 -31.91 -16.41 3.52
CA PRO A 732 -30.57 -16.25 4.10
C PRO A 732 -30.62 -16.62 5.60
N THR A 733 -30.57 -17.90 5.90
CA THR A 733 -30.52 -18.42 7.27
C THR A 733 -29.23 -19.19 7.47
N ALA A 734 -28.51 -18.88 8.56
CA ALA A 734 -27.40 -19.69 9.03
C ALA A 734 -27.93 -20.96 9.73
N ASP A 735 -27.21 -22.07 9.63
CA ASP A 735 -27.64 -23.36 10.14
C ASP A 735 -27.17 -23.62 11.60
N GLY A 736 -26.33 -22.75 12.15
CA GLY A 736 -25.83 -22.85 13.52
C GLY A 736 -24.73 -23.90 13.66
N ASN A 737 -23.94 -24.13 12.64
CA ASN A 737 -22.91 -25.17 12.59
C ASN A 737 -21.75 -24.91 13.56
N TRP A 738 -21.55 -23.69 14.01
CA TRP A 738 -20.56 -23.35 15.02
C TRP A 738 -21.10 -22.40 16.11
N THR A 739 -20.56 -22.54 17.32
CA THR A 739 -20.84 -21.67 18.47
C THR A 739 -19.60 -21.52 19.33
N PHE A 740 -19.60 -20.56 20.26
CA PHE A 740 -18.61 -20.55 21.32
C PHE A 740 -18.91 -21.62 22.36
N ALA A 741 -17.87 -22.31 22.84
CA ALA A 741 -17.99 -23.16 24.01
C ALA A 741 -18.36 -22.34 25.23
N LYS A 742 -19.12 -22.93 26.15
CA LYS A 742 -19.54 -22.26 27.37
C LYS A 742 -18.34 -21.78 28.19
N VAL A 743 -18.34 -20.49 28.54
CA VAL A 743 -17.34 -19.89 29.41
C VAL A 743 -17.85 -19.87 30.85
N ASP A 744 -17.08 -20.47 31.75
CA ASP A 744 -17.40 -20.45 33.17
C ASP A 744 -17.27 -19.02 33.74
N GLY A 745 -18.15 -18.63 34.65
CA GLY A 745 -18.18 -17.27 35.21
C GLY A 745 -19.08 -16.33 34.38
N THR A 746 -18.86 -15.05 34.51
CA THR A 746 -19.59 -13.99 33.75
C THR A 746 -18.61 -12.91 33.31
N PRO A 747 -17.63 -13.26 32.44
CA PRO A 747 -16.74 -12.25 31.91
C PRO A 747 -17.52 -11.24 31.02
N GLU A 748 -17.17 -9.98 31.10
CA GLU A 748 -17.73 -8.93 30.26
C GLU A 748 -17.01 -8.98 28.88
N LEU A 749 -17.58 -9.75 27.93
CA LEU A 749 -17.04 -9.87 26.60
C LEU A 749 -17.53 -8.73 25.71
N VAL A 750 -16.63 -8.07 25.03
CA VAL A 750 -16.95 -6.98 24.11
C VAL A 750 -16.28 -7.20 22.75
N PHE A 751 -16.91 -6.63 21.73
CA PHE A 751 -16.34 -6.56 20.36
C PHE A 751 -16.82 -5.28 19.68
N GLU A 752 -16.16 -4.92 18.60
CA GLU A 752 -16.51 -3.76 17.79
C GLU A 752 -17.03 -4.20 16.43
N THR A 753 -18.14 -3.60 15.99
CA THR A 753 -18.67 -3.70 14.65
C THR A 753 -19.31 -2.37 14.26
N SER A 754 -19.84 -2.24 13.04
CA SER A 754 -20.45 -0.98 12.55
C SER A 754 -21.53 -0.44 13.50
N GLY A 755 -21.61 0.88 13.64
CA GLY A 755 -22.76 1.54 14.28
C GLY A 755 -24.09 1.25 13.57
N ARG A 756 -24.04 0.87 12.28
CA ARG A 756 -25.20 0.46 11.45
C ARG A 756 -25.75 -0.92 11.81
N ALA A 757 -25.00 -1.75 12.54
CA ALA A 757 -25.42 -3.11 12.93
C ALA A 757 -26.59 -3.17 13.90
N LYS A 758 -26.93 -2.07 14.61
CA LYS A 758 -28.00 -2.02 15.62
C LYS A 758 -29.35 -2.62 15.18
N PRO A 759 -29.88 -2.34 13.98
CA PRO A 759 -31.16 -2.91 13.54
C PRO A 759 -31.13 -4.43 13.33
N PHE A 760 -29.95 -5.02 13.21
CA PHE A 760 -29.72 -6.41 12.85
C PHE A 760 -29.29 -7.28 14.03
N MET A 761 -29.31 -6.74 15.27
CA MET A 761 -29.02 -7.51 16.49
C MET A 761 -29.98 -8.68 16.62
N PRO A 762 -29.49 -9.87 17.04
CA PRO A 762 -30.37 -11.03 17.26
C PRO A 762 -31.35 -10.78 18.39
N GLU A 763 -32.61 -11.21 18.20
CA GLU A 763 -33.70 -10.99 19.17
C GLU A 763 -33.54 -11.80 20.49
N ASN A 764 -32.67 -12.80 20.51
CA ASN A 764 -32.41 -13.65 21.67
C ASN A 764 -31.63 -12.96 22.81
N GLY A 765 -31.11 -11.74 22.56
CA GLY A 765 -30.39 -10.95 23.56
C GLY A 765 -28.94 -11.40 23.82
N THR A 766 -28.37 -12.27 22.97
CA THR A 766 -26.96 -12.69 23.09
C THR A 766 -25.98 -11.57 22.72
N ILE A 767 -26.42 -10.58 21.93
CA ILE A 767 -25.63 -9.41 21.55
C ILE A 767 -26.36 -8.15 22.01
N GLU A 768 -25.65 -7.26 22.74
CA GLU A 768 -26.15 -6.01 23.27
C GLU A 768 -25.30 -4.83 22.79
N TRP A 769 -25.93 -3.76 22.28
CA TRP A 769 -25.22 -2.53 21.99
C TRP A 769 -24.86 -1.78 23.27
N LEU A 770 -23.62 -1.32 23.38
CA LEU A 770 -23.09 -0.62 24.55
C LEU A 770 -22.88 0.87 24.28
N SER A 771 -22.13 1.23 23.22
CA SER A 771 -21.84 2.63 22.89
C SER A 771 -21.40 2.80 21.44
N ASP A 772 -21.62 3.99 20.88
CA ASP A 772 -21.04 4.40 19.59
C ASP A 772 -19.62 4.91 19.84
N LEU A 773 -18.73 4.74 18.84
CA LEU A 773 -17.35 5.23 18.82
C LEU A 773 -17.18 6.32 17.76
N GLU A 774 -16.23 7.23 17.98
CA GLU A 774 -15.93 8.32 17.01
C GLU A 774 -15.45 7.82 15.66
N SER A 775 -14.93 6.60 15.60
CA SER A 775 -14.47 5.92 14.37
C SER A 775 -15.60 5.43 13.44
N GLY A 776 -16.88 5.58 13.82
CA GLY A 776 -18.03 5.01 13.11
C GLY A 776 -18.34 3.57 13.52
N PHE A 777 -17.45 2.88 14.21
CA PHE A 777 -17.74 1.62 14.88
C PHE A 777 -18.67 1.85 16.08
N ALA A 778 -19.21 0.77 16.61
CA ALA A 778 -19.87 0.75 17.92
C ALA A 778 -19.38 -0.48 18.70
N LYS A 779 -19.35 -0.34 20.01
CA LYS A 779 -19.02 -1.42 20.95
C LYS A 779 -20.28 -2.20 21.30
N TYR A 780 -20.17 -3.52 21.25
CA TYR A 780 -21.22 -4.46 21.61
C TYR A 780 -20.73 -5.42 22.67
N GLY A 781 -21.63 -5.85 23.53
CA GLY A 781 -21.43 -6.94 24.48
C GLY A 781 -21.89 -8.27 23.87
N LEU A 782 -21.19 -9.37 24.19
CA LEU A 782 -21.56 -10.73 23.82
C LEU A 782 -21.78 -11.59 25.06
N VAL A 783 -22.89 -12.30 25.11
CA VAL A 783 -23.19 -13.32 26.14
C VAL A 783 -23.03 -14.70 25.52
N ILE A 784 -22.07 -15.50 26.02
CA ILE A 784 -21.89 -16.91 25.66
C ILE A 784 -22.63 -17.75 26.71
N GLU A 785 -23.69 -18.46 26.31
CA GLU A 785 -24.58 -19.26 27.19
C GLU A 785 -24.08 -20.69 27.47
#